data_38711acf5fb43b991e62882f4663aba7
#
_entry.id   38711acf5fb43b991e62882f4663aba7
#
_cell.length_a   1.000
_cell.length_b   1.000
_cell.length_c   1.000
_cell.angle_alpha   90.00
_cell.angle_beta   90.00
_cell.angle_gamma   90.00
#
_symmetry.space_group_name_H-M   'P 1'
#
loop_
_entity.id
_entity.type
_entity.pdbx_description
1 polymer ?
#
loop_
_entity_poly.entity_id
_entity_poly.type
_entity_poly.pdbx_seq_one_letter_code
_entity_poly.pdbx_strand_id
1 'polypeptide(L)'
;MDSFSRGTDNVIGSYPVSVQELLVIDDLLSALVGIEGRHISIKRVRGKEGHVIFQIDPSMDLALQELTQRIFPLCEDFVLICQFVESKSHFKNGLVNHAFAAALRALLLDYQAMVAQLEHQFRLGRLSVQGLWFYCQPMMGSLHALSIVVEKASSNNFSGSAMLNLLQSQAKAMAGDNAVRSLLEKMTQCASSAYLGILERWVYEGVIDDPYGEFFIAENKSLLKESLTQDYNAKYWQQRYSLKEGIPSFLTSVAGTILTTGKYLNVMRECGHNVQVPLSENSKLTSFGSNHHYLECIKAAYDFASSELLNLIKDKYDLIGKLRSLKRYLLLDQGDFLVHFMDIARDELAKRLEDISVEKLQSLLDLALRSTAAASDPCHENLTCCVERTSLLKRLTALKDLECAYPPHLNKPIPDSDDQPEPLSITGLETFCLNYKVQWPLSLVISRKALTKYQLIFRFLFHCRHVNRQLCVAWQVHQGFRAFNTLGTPILRSSILCRSMLKFINSLLHYLTFEVLEPNWHLMHDRLRTAKSIDEVIQFHDFFLQKCLKECLLLLPQLLKKVEKLKSICLRYAAAIQLLIPSIYVPEPDAAVGSLGLDRSKPRRSQSRNQQLNLAAESSKICDSIMKFEKEFNAELQSLVPILSNSSQAEPYLTHLAQCILGVGSEQ
;
A
#
# COMPACT_ATOMS: atom_id res chain seq x y z
N MET A 1 73.56 13.53 -22.16
CA MET A 1 74.23 14.57 -22.94
C MET A 1 73.82 14.34 -24.36
N ASP A 2 72.92 15.15 -24.86
CA ASP A 2 72.92 15.63 -26.23
C ASP A 2 71.76 16.65 -26.30
N SER A 3 72.23 17.91 -26.20
CA SER A 3 71.43 19.10 -26.43
C SER A 3 71.16 19.17 -27.94
N PHE A 4 69.97 18.74 -28.36
CA PHE A 4 69.46 19.16 -29.66
C PHE A 4 69.28 20.66 -29.64
N SER A 5 70.14 21.37 -30.33
CA SER A 5 70.04 22.77 -30.67
C SER A 5 68.71 23.01 -31.38
N ARG A 6 67.77 23.72 -30.74
CA ARG A 6 66.61 24.35 -31.40
C ARG A 6 67.19 25.27 -32.47
N GLY A 7 67.00 24.85 -33.74
CA GLY A 7 67.24 25.74 -34.86
C GLY A 7 66.43 27.00 -34.67
N THR A 8 66.99 28.14 -35.16
CA THR A 8 66.32 29.44 -35.19
C THR A 8 65.00 29.30 -35.95
N ASP A 9 63.88 29.09 -35.20
CA ASP A 9 62.55 29.11 -35.79
C ASP A 9 62.34 30.50 -36.35
N ASN A 10 62.25 30.59 -37.67
CA ASN A 10 61.86 31.84 -38.34
C ASN A 10 60.46 32.18 -37.86
N VAL A 11 60.29 33.32 -37.20
CA VAL A 11 59.01 33.85 -36.70
C VAL A 11 58.02 33.88 -37.86
N ILE A 12 56.83 33.30 -37.72
CA ILE A 12 55.83 33.16 -38.82
C ILE A 12 55.51 34.48 -39.53
N GLY A 13 55.62 35.59 -38.78
CA GLY A 13 55.44 36.95 -39.31
C GLY A 13 56.46 37.37 -40.39
N SER A 14 57.58 36.63 -40.57
CA SER A 14 58.59 36.91 -41.58
C SER A 14 58.16 36.40 -42.99
N TYR A 15 57.15 35.54 -43.07
CA TYR A 15 56.69 34.98 -44.36
C TYR A 15 55.56 35.83 -45.00
N PRO A 16 55.45 35.79 -46.33
CA PRO A 16 54.29 36.42 -47.00
C PRO A 16 52.96 35.84 -46.53
N VAL A 17 51.90 36.63 -46.52
CA VAL A 17 50.58 36.23 -45.97
C VAL A 17 50.07 34.94 -46.62
N SER A 18 50.29 34.69 -47.88
CA SER A 18 49.89 33.45 -48.56
C SER A 18 50.60 32.20 -48.04
N VAL A 19 51.86 32.33 -47.59
CA VAL A 19 52.61 31.23 -46.98
C VAL A 19 52.18 31.03 -45.50
N GLN A 20 51.92 32.16 -44.80
CA GLN A 20 51.37 32.08 -43.45
C GLN A 20 50.04 31.34 -43.46
N GLU A 21 49.17 31.62 -44.46
CA GLU A 21 47.87 30.94 -44.58
C GLU A 21 48.02 29.41 -44.73
N LEU A 22 48.94 28.94 -45.57
CA LEU A 22 49.19 27.51 -45.76
C LEU A 22 49.74 26.83 -44.46
N LEU A 23 50.65 27.48 -43.74
CA LEU A 23 51.19 26.96 -42.48
C LEU A 23 50.11 26.90 -41.39
N VAL A 24 49.24 27.89 -41.36
CA VAL A 24 48.14 27.94 -40.39
C VAL A 24 47.09 26.86 -40.67
N ILE A 25 46.75 26.60 -41.94
CA ILE A 25 45.81 25.52 -42.28
C ILE A 25 46.38 24.17 -41.89
N ASP A 26 47.68 23.90 -42.07
CA ASP A 26 48.32 22.65 -41.65
C ASP A 26 48.26 22.48 -40.12
N ASP A 27 48.58 23.53 -39.39
CA ASP A 27 48.50 23.56 -37.93
C ASP A 27 47.03 23.47 -37.41
N LEU A 28 46.06 24.11 -38.11
CA LEU A 28 44.62 24.01 -37.76
C LEU A 28 44.07 22.61 -37.98
N LEU A 29 44.47 21.94 -39.07
CA LEU A 29 44.07 20.54 -39.32
C LEU A 29 44.58 19.61 -38.21
N SER A 30 45.80 19.88 -37.73
CA SER A 30 46.35 19.17 -36.56
C SER A 30 45.59 19.52 -35.27
N ALA A 31 45.28 20.78 -35.03
CA ALA A 31 44.53 21.26 -33.89
C ALA A 31 43.10 20.71 -33.83
N LEU A 32 42.42 20.57 -34.99
CA LEU A 32 41.09 19.95 -35.11
C LEU A 32 41.09 18.48 -34.62
N VAL A 33 42.22 17.79 -34.67
CA VAL A 33 42.38 16.41 -34.10
C VAL A 33 42.97 16.41 -32.69
N GLY A 34 43.18 17.59 -32.10
CA GLY A 34 43.70 17.74 -30.74
C GLY A 34 45.20 17.61 -30.63
N ILE A 35 45.96 17.76 -31.74
CA ILE A 35 47.40 17.70 -31.79
C ILE A 35 48.00 19.12 -31.87
N GLU A 36 49.07 19.36 -31.10
CA GLU A 36 49.78 20.63 -31.10
C GLU A 36 50.54 20.84 -32.44
N GLY A 37 50.35 22.02 -33.07
CA GLY A 37 51.04 22.43 -34.28
C GLY A 37 52.36 23.14 -33.98
N ARG A 38 53.00 23.69 -35.01
CA ARG A 38 54.24 24.46 -34.89
C ARG A 38 54.02 25.87 -34.38
N HIS A 39 52.92 26.51 -34.83
CA HIS A 39 52.55 27.89 -34.51
C HIS A 39 51.26 27.97 -33.65
N ILE A 40 50.60 26.85 -33.44
CA ILE A 40 49.46 26.71 -32.58
C ILE A 40 49.82 25.82 -31.38
N SER A 41 49.88 26.39 -30.17
CA SER A 41 50.24 25.70 -28.93
C SER A 41 49.02 25.40 -28.08
N ILE A 42 49.07 24.33 -27.29
CA ILE A 42 48.03 23.88 -26.41
C ILE A 42 48.42 24.19 -24.95
N LYS A 43 47.61 25.00 -24.25
CA LYS A 43 47.80 25.27 -22.82
C LYS A 43 46.69 24.62 -21.99
N ARG A 44 47.08 23.82 -21.01
CA ARG A 44 46.14 23.22 -20.05
C ARG A 44 45.81 24.22 -18.95
N VAL A 45 44.54 24.42 -18.68
CA VAL A 45 44.07 25.35 -17.64
C VAL A 45 44.24 24.72 -16.26
N ARG A 46 45.03 25.39 -15.39
CA ARG A 46 45.21 24.95 -13.99
C ARG A 46 43.91 25.14 -13.22
N GLY A 47 43.33 24.02 -12.68
CA GLY A 47 42.14 24.07 -11.81
C GLY A 47 40.85 23.57 -12.44
N LYS A 48 40.80 23.30 -13.73
CA LYS A 48 39.71 22.58 -14.40
C LYS A 48 40.28 21.37 -15.11
N GLU A 49 40.02 20.18 -14.62
CA GLU A 49 40.44 18.95 -15.27
C GLU A 49 39.80 18.87 -16.67
N GLY A 50 40.65 18.76 -17.69
CA GLY A 50 40.20 18.54 -19.05
C GLY A 50 40.04 19.81 -19.93
N HIS A 51 40.07 21.02 -19.41
CA HIS A 51 39.99 22.23 -20.22
C HIS A 51 41.36 22.60 -20.83
N VAL A 52 41.37 22.69 -22.15
CA VAL A 52 42.51 23.05 -22.96
C VAL A 52 42.20 24.34 -23.71
N ILE A 53 43.15 25.26 -23.79
CA ILE A 53 43.02 26.50 -24.58
C ILE A 53 44.08 26.45 -25.68
N PHE A 54 43.64 26.69 -26.90
CA PHE A 54 44.55 26.85 -28.05
C PHE A 54 45.05 28.29 -28.14
N GLN A 55 46.30 28.47 -28.36
CA GLN A 55 46.93 29.78 -28.55
C GLN A 55 47.75 29.80 -29.84
N ILE A 56 47.58 30.87 -30.60
CA ILE A 56 48.31 31.12 -31.83
C ILE A 56 49.53 32.03 -31.57
N ASP A 57 50.53 31.93 -32.42
CA ASP A 57 51.70 32.83 -32.38
C ASP A 57 51.26 34.26 -32.68
N PRO A 58 51.53 35.23 -31.78
CA PRO A 58 51.13 36.63 -31.92
C PRO A 58 51.79 37.35 -33.07
N SER A 59 52.85 36.80 -33.68
CA SER A 59 53.55 37.41 -34.80
C SER A 59 52.87 37.24 -36.16
N MET A 60 51.77 36.48 -36.24
CA MET A 60 51.00 36.22 -37.45
C MET A 60 50.16 37.44 -37.85
N ASP A 61 49.75 37.48 -39.13
CA ASP A 61 48.80 38.51 -39.62
C ASP A 61 47.49 38.50 -38.82
N LEU A 62 47.02 39.69 -38.45
CA LEU A 62 45.83 39.90 -37.62
C LEU A 62 44.55 39.28 -38.20
N ALA A 63 44.39 39.33 -39.53
CA ALA A 63 43.21 38.78 -40.21
C ALA A 63 43.20 37.24 -40.10
N LEU A 64 44.33 36.59 -40.22
CA LEU A 64 44.47 35.14 -40.06
C LEU A 64 44.31 34.73 -38.59
N GLN A 65 44.80 35.52 -37.65
CA GLN A 65 44.59 35.28 -36.22
C GLN A 65 43.12 35.24 -35.86
N GLU A 66 42.38 36.25 -36.30
CA GLU A 66 40.93 36.39 -36.05
C GLU A 66 40.12 35.19 -36.58
N LEU A 67 40.39 34.79 -37.84
CA LEU A 67 39.76 33.62 -38.46
C LEU A 67 40.09 32.32 -37.75
N THR A 68 41.32 32.14 -37.33
CA THR A 68 41.80 30.95 -36.61
C THR A 68 41.19 30.84 -35.24
N GLN A 69 41.11 31.97 -34.50
CA GLN A 69 40.46 32.02 -33.19
C GLN A 69 38.97 31.63 -33.24
N ARG A 70 38.30 31.85 -34.36
CA ARG A 70 36.88 31.40 -34.53
C ARG A 70 36.75 29.86 -34.63
N ILE A 71 37.81 29.14 -34.98
CA ILE A 71 37.81 27.68 -35.10
C ILE A 71 38.25 27.02 -33.76
N PHE A 72 38.99 27.70 -32.92
CA PHE A 72 39.48 27.15 -31.63
C PHE A 72 38.40 26.53 -30.70
N PRO A 73 37.20 27.13 -30.56
CA PRO A 73 36.16 26.53 -29.76
C PRO A 73 35.81 25.09 -30.19
N LEU A 74 35.83 24.81 -31.50
CA LEU A 74 35.62 23.47 -32.03
C LEU A 74 36.71 22.48 -31.61
N CYS A 75 37.98 22.95 -31.65
CA CYS A 75 39.13 22.14 -31.21
C CYS A 75 39.09 21.84 -29.68
N GLU A 76 38.69 22.84 -28.88
CA GLU A 76 38.52 22.71 -27.44
C GLU A 76 37.41 21.73 -27.08
N ASP A 77 36.25 21.86 -27.72
CA ASP A 77 35.07 20.96 -27.56
C ASP A 77 35.41 19.52 -27.95
N PHE A 78 36.14 19.33 -29.04
CA PHE A 78 36.61 18.01 -29.49
C PHE A 78 37.52 17.34 -28.45
N VAL A 79 38.51 18.05 -27.91
CA VAL A 79 39.44 17.51 -26.91
C VAL A 79 38.68 17.15 -25.63
N LEU A 80 37.75 18.00 -25.16
CA LEU A 80 36.94 17.74 -23.99
C LEU A 80 36.09 16.47 -24.16
N ILE A 81 35.44 16.30 -25.33
CA ILE A 81 34.64 15.12 -25.62
C ILE A 81 35.49 13.86 -25.71
N CYS A 82 36.70 13.92 -26.33
CA CYS A 82 37.63 12.80 -26.38
C CYS A 82 38.05 12.32 -25.00
N GLN A 83 38.40 13.26 -24.12
CA GLN A 83 38.78 12.92 -22.73
C GLN A 83 37.63 12.26 -21.95
N PHE A 84 36.43 12.75 -22.14
CA PHE A 84 35.23 12.13 -21.53
C PHE A 84 35.05 10.70 -22.06
N VAL A 85 35.13 10.49 -23.38
CA VAL A 85 35.00 9.17 -24.00
C VAL A 85 36.03 8.21 -23.46
N GLU A 86 37.29 8.64 -23.31
CA GLU A 86 38.38 7.82 -22.74
C GLU A 86 38.11 7.48 -21.29
N SER A 87 37.71 8.46 -20.46
CA SER A 87 37.46 8.26 -19.04
C SER A 87 36.25 7.37 -18.77
N LYS A 88 35.20 7.47 -19.58
CA LYS A 88 33.91 6.76 -19.39
C LYS A 88 33.76 5.50 -20.25
N SER A 89 34.71 5.17 -21.09
CA SER A 89 34.70 3.95 -21.92
C SER A 89 34.86 2.66 -21.09
N HIS A 90 35.34 2.75 -19.85
CA HIS A 90 35.40 1.61 -18.96
C HIS A 90 34.02 1.22 -18.43
N PHE A 91 33.68 -0.07 -18.52
CA PHE A 91 32.43 -0.64 -18.02
C PHE A 91 32.15 -0.33 -16.53
N LYS A 92 33.17 -0.07 -15.72
CA LYS A 92 33.07 0.28 -14.30
C LYS A 92 32.28 1.60 -14.05
N ASN A 93 32.11 2.44 -15.05
CA ASN A 93 31.43 3.74 -14.91
C ASN A 93 29.94 3.67 -15.15
N GLY A 94 29.36 2.48 -15.28
CA GLY A 94 27.93 2.25 -15.52
C GLY A 94 27.59 1.99 -16.99
N LEU A 95 26.46 1.33 -17.22
CA LEU A 95 26.03 0.94 -18.57
C LEU A 95 25.59 2.14 -19.41
N VAL A 96 24.89 3.11 -18.79
CA VAL A 96 24.38 4.30 -19.49
C VAL A 96 25.54 5.18 -19.96
N ASN A 97 26.53 5.42 -19.09
CA ASN A 97 27.72 6.21 -19.44
C ASN A 97 28.55 5.51 -20.51
N HIS A 98 28.68 4.19 -20.43
CA HIS A 98 29.41 3.41 -21.44
C HIS A 98 28.69 3.46 -22.81
N ALA A 99 27.37 3.33 -22.85
CA ALA A 99 26.59 3.44 -24.09
C ALA A 99 26.66 4.85 -24.68
N PHE A 100 26.61 5.90 -23.84
CA PHE A 100 26.78 7.27 -24.27
C PHE A 100 28.20 7.54 -24.84
N ALA A 101 29.24 7.07 -24.16
CA ALA A 101 30.62 7.18 -24.64
C ALA A 101 30.80 6.45 -25.99
N ALA A 102 30.16 5.29 -26.17
CA ALA A 102 30.20 4.57 -27.45
C ALA A 102 29.48 5.38 -28.58
N ALA A 103 28.35 6.01 -28.29
CA ALA A 103 27.65 6.87 -29.25
C ALA A 103 28.48 8.12 -29.62
N LEU A 104 29.14 8.75 -28.61
CA LEU A 104 30.06 9.88 -28.85
C LEU A 104 31.25 9.45 -29.70
N ARG A 105 31.82 8.27 -29.46
CA ARG A 105 32.92 7.72 -30.25
C ARG A 105 32.54 7.56 -31.72
N ALA A 106 31.32 7.08 -32.00
CA ALA A 106 30.84 6.97 -33.37
C ALA A 106 30.76 8.35 -34.06
N LEU A 107 30.26 9.37 -33.36
CA LEU A 107 30.18 10.74 -33.86
C LEU A 107 31.58 11.33 -34.08
N LEU A 108 32.54 11.06 -33.18
CA LEU A 108 33.94 11.52 -33.34
C LEU A 108 34.62 10.88 -34.54
N LEU A 109 34.32 9.63 -34.89
CA LEU A 109 34.80 8.99 -36.13
C LEU A 109 34.27 9.69 -37.38
N ASP A 110 32.97 10.05 -37.39
CA ASP A 110 32.38 10.84 -38.52
C ASP A 110 33.06 12.21 -38.65
N TYR A 111 33.33 12.88 -37.52
CA TYR A 111 34.07 14.14 -37.46
C TYR A 111 35.48 13.99 -37.96
N GLN A 112 36.25 12.97 -37.54
CA GLN A 112 37.61 12.71 -37.99
C GLN A 112 37.64 12.41 -39.52
N ALA A 113 36.63 11.70 -40.04
CA ALA A 113 36.48 11.47 -41.47
C ALA A 113 36.30 12.78 -42.25
N MET A 114 35.53 13.73 -41.69
CA MET A 114 35.37 15.08 -42.26
C MET A 114 36.73 15.83 -42.30
N VAL A 115 37.48 15.81 -41.18
CA VAL A 115 38.80 16.46 -41.08
C VAL A 115 39.77 15.84 -42.10
N ALA A 116 39.77 14.51 -42.27
CA ALA A 116 40.59 13.84 -43.29
C ALA A 116 40.22 14.26 -44.72
N GLN A 117 38.92 14.50 -45.00
CA GLN A 117 38.50 15.05 -46.30
C GLN A 117 39.00 16.48 -46.51
N LEU A 118 39.00 17.32 -45.47
CA LEU A 118 39.54 18.68 -45.51
C LEU A 118 41.07 18.69 -45.74
N GLU A 119 41.81 17.79 -45.08
CA GLU A 119 43.23 17.56 -45.30
C GLU A 119 43.51 17.19 -46.77
N HIS A 120 42.71 16.30 -47.37
CA HIS A 120 42.82 15.96 -48.78
C HIS A 120 42.58 17.16 -49.69
N GLN A 121 41.57 18.01 -49.42
CA GLN A 121 41.35 19.24 -50.17
C GLN A 121 42.49 20.24 -50.03
N PHE A 122 43.08 20.34 -48.84
CA PHE A 122 44.29 21.13 -48.58
C PHE A 122 45.46 20.68 -49.43
N ARG A 123 45.75 19.37 -49.46
CA ARG A 123 46.80 18.81 -50.31
C ARG A 123 46.61 19.02 -51.79
N LEU A 124 45.37 19.19 -52.25
CA LEU A 124 45.03 19.58 -53.63
C LEU A 124 45.13 21.09 -53.89
N GLY A 125 45.51 21.91 -52.87
CA GLY A 125 45.62 23.37 -52.97
C GLY A 125 44.27 24.08 -53.17
N ARG A 126 43.16 23.47 -52.76
CA ARG A 126 41.79 24.00 -52.93
C ARG A 126 41.18 24.54 -51.65
N LEU A 127 41.87 24.52 -50.53
CA LEU A 127 41.34 24.93 -49.25
C LEU A 127 41.99 26.23 -48.77
N SER A 128 41.16 27.21 -48.41
CA SER A 128 41.56 28.47 -47.73
C SER A 128 41.11 28.43 -46.26
N VAL A 129 41.62 29.29 -45.40
CA VAL A 129 41.20 29.40 -43.99
C VAL A 129 39.70 29.73 -43.88
N GLN A 130 39.17 30.58 -44.76
CA GLN A 130 37.76 30.91 -44.86
C GLN A 130 36.95 29.68 -45.26
N GLY A 131 37.43 28.88 -46.21
CA GLY A 131 36.81 27.62 -46.63
C GLY A 131 36.79 26.62 -45.51
N LEU A 132 37.89 26.48 -44.76
CA LEU A 132 37.99 25.61 -43.60
C LEU A 132 36.95 26.00 -42.53
N TRP A 133 36.87 27.28 -42.18
CA TRP A 133 35.87 27.76 -41.24
C TRP A 133 34.42 27.46 -41.70
N PHE A 134 34.12 27.68 -43.00
CA PHE A 134 32.80 27.41 -43.59
C PHE A 134 32.42 25.92 -43.44
N TYR A 135 33.35 24.99 -43.75
CA TYR A 135 33.08 23.56 -43.63
C TYR A 135 32.98 23.08 -42.19
N CYS A 136 33.65 23.76 -41.25
CA CYS A 136 33.58 23.43 -39.82
C CYS A 136 32.28 23.93 -39.15
N GLN A 137 31.59 24.94 -39.67
CA GLN A 137 30.41 25.55 -39.06
C GLN A 137 29.31 24.57 -38.68
N PRO A 138 28.87 23.60 -39.52
CA PRO A 138 27.81 22.68 -39.16
C PRO A 138 28.13 21.81 -37.91
N MET A 139 29.42 21.51 -37.73
CA MET A 139 29.84 20.68 -36.58
C MET A 139 30.07 21.50 -35.31
N MET A 140 30.36 22.79 -35.39
CA MET A 140 30.59 23.67 -34.24
C MET A 140 29.42 23.67 -33.28
N GLY A 141 28.20 23.91 -33.77
CA GLY A 141 27.01 23.90 -32.92
C GLY A 141 26.72 22.55 -32.30
N SER A 142 26.98 21.48 -33.04
CA SER A 142 26.75 20.11 -32.59
C SER A 142 27.72 19.70 -31.48
N LEU A 143 29.01 19.91 -31.69
CA LEU A 143 30.07 19.57 -30.70
C LEU A 143 29.96 20.49 -29.47
N HIS A 144 29.64 21.77 -29.64
CA HIS A 144 29.44 22.70 -28.54
C HIS A 144 28.29 22.28 -27.63
N ALA A 145 27.15 21.86 -28.19
CA ALA A 145 26.04 21.36 -27.39
C ALA A 145 26.40 20.08 -26.61
N LEU A 146 27.20 19.20 -27.20
CA LEU A 146 27.70 18.00 -26.53
C LEU A 146 28.76 18.29 -25.46
N SER A 147 29.64 19.27 -25.68
CA SER A 147 30.63 19.69 -24.69
C SER A 147 29.98 20.23 -23.43
N ILE A 148 28.88 21.00 -23.54
CA ILE A 148 28.09 21.46 -22.40
C ILE A 148 27.50 20.27 -21.61
N VAL A 149 26.99 19.25 -22.30
CA VAL A 149 26.46 18.04 -21.65
C VAL A 149 27.57 17.29 -20.92
N VAL A 150 28.72 17.11 -21.58
CA VAL A 150 29.91 16.42 -21.04
C VAL A 150 30.47 17.15 -19.82
N GLU A 151 30.58 18.47 -19.88
CA GLU A 151 31.02 19.29 -18.74
C GLU A 151 30.13 19.14 -17.52
N LYS A 152 28.79 19.25 -17.71
CA LYS A 152 27.81 19.05 -16.65
C LYS A 152 27.83 17.62 -16.09
N ALA A 153 28.00 16.62 -16.96
CA ALA A 153 28.06 15.23 -16.57
C ALA A 153 29.32 14.90 -15.75
N SER A 154 30.47 15.49 -16.13
CA SER A 154 31.75 15.32 -15.43
C SER A 154 31.75 16.04 -14.08
N SER A 155 31.27 17.29 -14.02
CA SER A 155 31.25 18.10 -12.79
C SER A 155 30.44 17.46 -11.68
N ASN A 156 29.33 16.79 -12.00
CA ASN A 156 28.42 16.21 -11.03
C ASN A 156 28.51 14.67 -10.94
N ASN A 157 29.41 14.06 -11.67
CA ASN A 157 29.58 12.58 -11.75
C ASN A 157 28.24 11.85 -11.99
N PHE A 158 27.41 12.35 -12.90
CA PHE A 158 26.12 11.76 -13.20
C PHE A 158 26.27 10.34 -13.78
N SER A 159 25.40 9.43 -13.31
CA SER A 159 25.31 8.05 -13.79
C SER A 159 23.85 7.64 -13.94
N GLY A 160 23.59 6.61 -14.75
CA GLY A 160 22.27 6.01 -14.91
C GLY A 160 21.18 7.00 -15.29
N SER A 161 20.09 7.05 -14.53
CA SER A 161 18.94 7.90 -14.77
C SER A 161 19.24 9.40 -14.76
N ALA A 162 20.21 9.85 -13.95
CA ALA A 162 20.61 11.26 -13.90
C ALA A 162 21.22 11.73 -15.22
N MET A 163 22.01 10.87 -15.87
CA MET A 163 22.58 11.14 -17.19
C MET A 163 21.50 11.23 -18.26
N LEU A 164 20.51 10.31 -18.24
CA LEU A 164 19.37 10.37 -19.17
C LEU A 164 18.53 11.63 -18.99
N ASN A 165 18.29 12.04 -17.74
CA ASN A 165 17.58 13.28 -17.44
C ASN A 165 18.33 14.52 -17.91
N LEU A 166 19.66 14.54 -17.78
CA LEU A 166 20.50 15.62 -18.30
C LEU A 166 20.38 15.73 -19.82
N LEU A 167 20.55 14.62 -20.54
CA LEU A 167 20.43 14.59 -22.01
C LEU A 167 19.05 15.07 -22.46
N GLN A 168 17.99 14.59 -21.83
CA GLN A 168 16.61 14.99 -22.18
C GLN A 168 16.34 16.46 -21.85
N SER A 169 16.85 16.98 -20.73
CA SER A 169 16.69 18.39 -20.37
C SER A 169 17.40 19.31 -21.37
N GLN A 170 18.61 18.90 -21.80
CA GLN A 170 19.37 19.66 -22.78
C GLN A 170 18.72 19.60 -24.16
N ALA A 171 18.17 18.45 -24.59
CA ALA A 171 17.40 18.35 -25.84
C ALA A 171 16.16 19.26 -25.84
N LYS A 172 15.47 19.38 -24.69
CA LYS A 172 14.34 20.31 -24.52
C LYS A 172 14.79 21.77 -24.54
N ALA A 173 15.95 22.10 -23.96
CA ALA A 173 16.50 23.45 -23.95
C ALA A 173 16.87 23.92 -25.38
N MET A 174 17.30 23.00 -26.25
CA MET A 174 17.64 23.28 -27.66
C MET A 174 16.46 23.14 -28.62
N ALA A 175 15.25 23.44 -28.17
CA ALA A 175 14.02 23.31 -28.99
C ALA A 175 14.01 24.17 -30.28
N GLY A 176 14.77 25.27 -30.30
CA GLY A 176 14.87 26.17 -31.47
C GLY A 176 15.83 25.68 -32.56
N ASP A 177 16.79 24.80 -32.24
CA ASP A 177 17.73 24.22 -33.18
C ASP A 177 17.40 22.76 -33.45
N ASN A 178 16.74 22.50 -34.57
CA ASN A 178 16.31 21.15 -34.94
C ASN A 178 17.48 20.18 -35.17
N ALA A 179 18.63 20.65 -35.68
CA ALA A 179 19.78 19.79 -35.94
C ALA A 179 20.41 19.31 -34.64
N VAL A 180 20.69 20.24 -33.73
CA VAL A 180 21.25 19.95 -32.42
C VAL A 180 20.28 19.12 -31.58
N ARG A 181 18.98 19.46 -31.62
CA ARG A 181 17.95 18.68 -30.91
C ARG A 181 17.88 17.25 -31.41
N SER A 182 17.85 17.02 -32.72
CA SER A 182 17.83 15.68 -33.32
C SER A 182 19.07 14.87 -32.93
N LEU A 183 20.24 15.52 -32.91
CA LEU A 183 21.48 14.89 -32.44
C LEU A 183 21.38 14.47 -30.96
N LEU A 184 20.93 15.35 -30.06
CA LEU A 184 20.76 15.06 -28.65
C LEU A 184 19.70 13.97 -28.40
N GLU A 185 18.62 13.95 -29.16
CA GLU A 185 17.61 12.89 -29.12
C GLU A 185 18.23 11.54 -29.56
N LYS A 186 19.04 11.51 -30.62
CA LYS A 186 19.76 10.32 -31.07
C LYS A 186 20.76 9.84 -30.01
N MET A 187 21.51 10.74 -29.36
CA MET A 187 22.41 10.41 -28.26
C MET A 187 21.67 9.87 -27.06
N THR A 188 20.52 10.46 -26.71
CA THR A 188 19.64 9.96 -25.64
C THR A 188 19.13 8.55 -25.95
N GLN A 189 18.72 8.30 -27.20
CA GLN A 189 18.29 6.97 -27.65
C GLN A 189 19.40 5.92 -27.49
N CYS A 190 20.60 6.23 -27.94
CA CYS A 190 21.75 5.33 -27.80
C CYS A 190 22.09 5.07 -26.32
N ALA A 191 22.13 6.11 -25.49
CA ALA A 191 22.43 6.00 -24.06
C ALA A 191 21.33 5.24 -23.29
N SER A 192 20.05 5.38 -23.68
CA SER A 192 18.93 4.71 -23.05
C SER A 192 18.78 3.24 -23.44
N SER A 193 19.39 2.79 -24.54
CA SER A 193 19.21 1.41 -25.03
C SER A 193 19.57 0.35 -24.00
N ALA A 194 20.69 0.49 -23.31
CA ALA A 194 21.11 -0.42 -22.25
C ALA A 194 20.18 -0.38 -21.03
N TYR A 195 19.72 0.81 -20.66
CA TYR A 195 18.77 1.01 -19.56
C TYR A 195 17.39 0.40 -19.88
N LEU A 196 16.90 0.60 -21.10
CA LEU A 196 15.65 0.01 -21.59
C LEU A 196 15.74 -1.53 -21.69
N GLY A 197 16.92 -2.09 -21.92
CA GLY A 197 17.13 -3.53 -21.86
C GLY A 197 16.93 -4.11 -20.46
N ILE A 198 17.34 -3.39 -19.40
CA ILE A 198 17.07 -3.79 -18.01
C ILE A 198 15.56 -3.67 -17.74
N LEU A 199 14.93 -2.58 -18.21
CA LEU A 199 13.49 -2.36 -18.08
C LEU A 199 12.70 -3.47 -18.78
N GLU A 200 13.10 -3.87 -19.98
CA GLU A 200 12.46 -4.92 -20.77
C GLU A 200 12.46 -6.25 -20.03
N ARG A 201 13.59 -6.67 -19.47
CA ARG A 201 13.67 -7.89 -18.64
C ARG A 201 12.82 -7.81 -17.39
N TRP A 202 12.76 -6.64 -16.74
CA TRP A 202 11.88 -6.47 -15.58
C TRP A 202 10.40 -6.56 -15.92
N VAL A 203 9.98 -5.91 -17.01
CA VAL A 203 8.56 -5.86 -17.43
C VAL A 203 8.07 -7.18 -18.00
N TYR A 204 8.91 -7.92 -18.74
CA TYR A 204 8.51 -9.15 -19.39
C TYR A 204 8.87 -10.43 -18.62
N GLU A 205 9.93 -10.42 -17.84
CA GLU A 205 10.41 -11.57 -17.10
C GLU A 205 10.37 -11.38 -15.58
N GLY A 206 10.24 -10.15 -15.07
CA GLY A 206 10.33 -9.84 -13.64
C GLY A 206 11.72 -10.05 -13.06
N VAL A 207 12.79 -9.96 -13.87
CA VAL A 207 14.17 -10.11 -13.44
C VAL A 207 14.90 -8.78 -13.55
N ILE A 208 15.63 -8.40 -12.48
CA ILE A 208 16.51 -7.22 -12.49
C ILE A 208 17.94 -7.71 -12.78
N ASP A 209 18.43 -7.42 -13.98
CA ASP A 209 19.82 -7.64 -14.36
C ASP A 209 20.56 -6.30 -14.41
N ASP A 210 20.89 -5.80 -13.25
CA ASP A 210 21.55 -4.50 -13.06
C ASP A 210 22.80 -4.66 -12.18
N PRO A 211 23.98 -4.94 -12.79
CA PRO A 211 25.21 -5.13 -12.03
C PRO A 211 25.73 -3.84 -11.40
N TYR A 212 25.30 -2.67 -11.88
CA TYR A 212 25.83 -1.36 -11.43
C TYR A 212 24.85 -0.58 -10.54
N GLY A 213 23.64 -1.07 -10.35
CA GLY A 213 22.65 -0.41 -9.51
C GLY A 213 22.07 0.88 -10.09
N GLU A 214 22.10 1.05 -11.42
CA GLU A 214 21.61 2.22 -12.14
C GLU A 214 20.09 2.23 -12.32
N PHE A 215 19.44 1.07 -12.19
CA PHE A 215 17.99 0.93 -12.36
C PHE A 215 17.22 1.54 -11.17
N PHE A 216 16.10 2.17 -11.47
CA PHE A 216 15.30 2.88 -10.47
C PHE A 216 14.52 1.97 -9.50
N ILE A 217 14.52 0.66 -9.72
CA ILE A 217 13.93 -0.32 -8.80
C ILE A 217 15.07 -1.03 -8.06
N ALA A 218 14.99 -1.00 -6.72
CA ALA A 218 15.89 -1.73 -5.84
C ALA A 218 15.30 -3.07 -5.44
N GLU A 219 16.07 -4.14 -5.53
CA GLU A 219 15.76 -5.43 -4.94
C GLU A 219 16.50 -5.58 -3.60
N ASN A 220 15.77 -5.83 -2.54
CA ASN A 220 16.35 -6.17 -1.23
C ASN A 220 16.49 -7.68 -1.09
N LYS A 221 17.70 -8.20 -1.41
CA LYS A 221 18.00 -9.64 -1.35
C LYS A 221 18.12 -10.20 0.06
N SER A 222 18.22 -9.34 1.08
CA SER A 222 18.33 -9.77 2.48
C SER A 222 17.01 -10.18 3.11
N LEU A 223 15.89 -9.84 2.48
CA LEU A 223 14.56 -10.23 2.93
C LEU A 223 14.25 -11.64 2.41
N LEU A 224 14.56 -12.63 3.24
CA LEU A 224 14.21 -14.02 2.99
C LEU A 224 12.79 -14.31 3.51
N LYS A 225 12.08 -15.15 2.77
CA LYS A 225 10.73 -15.65 3.11
C LYS A 225 10.62 -16.17 4.55
N GLU A 226 11.66 -16.80 5.03
CA GLU A 226 11.73 -17.53 6.29
C GLU A 226 11.92 -16.64 7.52
N SER A 227 12.40 -15.40 7.32
CA SER A 227 12.68 -14.45 8.42
C SER A 227 11.47 -13.63 8.88
N LEU A 228 10.33 -13.70 8.17
CA LEU A 228 9.16 -12.84 8.36
C LEU A 228 7.96 -13.64 8.86
N THR A 229 7.97 -14.05 10.12
CA THR A 229 6.96 -14.97 10.69
C THR A 229 5.57 -14.39 10.92
N GLN A 230 5.40 -13.06 11.04
CA GLN A 230 4.10 -12.47 11.40
C GLN A 230 3.51 -11.46 10.39
N ASP A 231 4.31 -10.71 9.66
CA ASP A 231 3.85 -9.69 8.68
C ASP A 231 4.40 -9.95 7.28
N TYR A 232 4.56 -11.22 6.94
CA TYR A 232 5.19 -11.71 5.74
C TYR A 232 4.74 -10.99 4.47
N ASN A 233 3.44 -10.80 4.31
CA ASN A 233 2.88 -10.36 3.04
C ASN A 233 3.02 -8.84 2.79
N ALA A 234 2.76 -8.01 3.81
CA ALA A 234 2.83 -6.57 3.65
C ALA A 234 4.27 -6.06 3.59
N LYS A 235 5.13 -6.52 4.50
CA LYS A 235 6.53 -6.11 4.55
C LYS A 235 7.34 -6.68 3.39
N TYR A 236 7.21 -7.99 3.10
CA TYR A 236 7.90 -8.63 2.00
C TYR A 236 7.53 -8.00 0.66
N TRP A 237 6.24 -7.84 0.39
CA TRP A 237 5.73 -7.27 -0.85
C TRP A 237 6.13 -5.81 -1.05
N GLN A 238 6.08 -4.99 0.01
CA GLN A 238 6.45 -3.58 -0.05
C GLN A 238 7.96 -3.36 -0.05
N GLN A 239 8.70 -4.13 0.74
CA GLN A 239 10.13 -3.89 1.00
C GLN A 239 11.07 -4.65 0.09
N ARG A 240 10.65 -5.78 -0.52
CA ARG A 240 11.51 -6.54 -1.44
C ARG A 240 11.88 -5.74 -2.67
N TYR A 241 10.90 -5.07 -3.27
CA TYR A 241 11.11 -4.18 -4.42
C TYR A 241 10.59 -2.79 -4.08
N SER A 242 11.48 -1.81 -4.14
CA SER A 242 11.16 -0.41 -3.84
C SER A 242 11.68 0.50 -4.94
N LEU A 243 11.03 1.66 -5.10
CA LEU A 243 11.52 2.70 -5.99
C LEU A 243 12.68 3.44 -5.33
N LYS A 244 13.78 3.65 -6.06
CA LYS A 244 14.88 4.53 -5.68
C LYS A 244 14.55 5.97 -6.05
N GLU A 245 15.25 6.91 -5.44
CA GLU A 245 15.32 8.29 -5.92
C GLU A 245 16.04 8.34 -7.27
N GLY A 246 15.60 9.18 -8.19
CA GLY A 246 16.24 9.31 -9.51
C GLY A 246 15.58 8.50 -10.61
N ILE A 247 14.26 8.58 -10.72
CA ILE A 247 13.50 7.99 -11.82
C ILE A 247 13.72 8.82 -13.10
N PRO A 248 13.96 8.20 -14.27
CA PRO A 248 13.98 8.92 -15.55
C PRO A 248 12.69 9.71 -15.77
N SER A 249 12.78 10.95 -16.20
CA SER A 249 11.62 11.85 -16.32
C SER A 249 10.54 11.33 -17.27
N PHE A 250 10.92 10.56 -18.29
CA PHE A 250 9.99 9.94 -19.23
C PHE A 250 9.27 8.68 -18.68
N LEU A 251 9.74 8.10 -17.57
CA LEU A 251 9.11 6.95 -16.90
C LEU A 251 8.36 7.34 -15.62
N THR A 252 8.45 8.59 -15.17
CA THR A 252 7.87 9.01 -13.88
C THR A 252 6.37 8.71 -13.78
N SER A 253 5.62 8.91 -14.85
CA SER A 253 4.16 8.67 -14.89
C SER A 253 3.79 7.18 -14.80
N VAL A 254 4.67 6.29 -15.22
CA VAL A 254 4.42 4.83 -15.29
C VAL A 254 5.30 4.02 -14.32
N ALA A 255 6.11 4.69 -13.50
CA ALA A 255 7.04 4.02 -12.59
C ALA A 255 6.34 3.06 -11.61
N GLY A 256 5.18 3.44 -11.09
CA GLY A 256 4.35 2.59 -10.24
C GLY A 256 3.85 1.34 -10.97
N THR A 257 3.37 1.51 -12.19
CA THR A 257 2.90 0.40 -13.05
C THR A 257 4.04 -0.57 -13.36
N ILE A 258 5.22 -0.05 -13.71
CA ILE A 258 6.41 -0.87 -13.99
C ILE A 258 6.80 -1.69 -12.76
N LEU A 259 6.85 -1.06 -11.58
CA LEU A 259 7.15 -1.75 -10.32
C LEU A 259 6.14 -2.88 -10.06
N THR A 260 4.85 -2.60 -10.23
CA THR A 260 3.77 -3.55 -9.95
C THR A 260 3.77 -4.72 -10.93
N THR A 261 4.03 -4.46 -12.23
CA THR A 261 4.13 -5.51 -13.25
C THR A 261 5.18 -6.56 -12.88
N GLY A 262 6.40 -6.13 -12.59
CA GLY A 262 7.45 -7.07 -12.21
C GLY A 262 7.19 -7.77 -10.88
N LYS A 263 6.54 -7.09 -9.92
CA LYS A 263 6.07 -7.73 -8.69
C LYS A 263 5.09 -8.86 -8.97
N TYR A 264 4.11 -8.67 -9.83
CA TYR A 264 3.12 -9.70 -10.19
C TYR A 264 3.75 -10.90 -10.88
N LEU A 265 4.67 -10.67 -11.80
CA LEU A 265 5.44 -11.76 -12.45
C LEU A 265 6.24 -12.57 -11.41
N ASN A 266 6.85 -11.89 -10.44
CA ASN A 266 7.60 -12.57 -9.37
C ASN A 266 6.67 -13.38 -8.45
N VAL A 267 5.46 -12.89 -8.12
CA VAL A 267 4.47 -13.65 -7.35
C VAL A 267 4.11 -14.94 -8.07
N MET A 268 3.83 -14.87 -9.38
CA MET A 268 3.48 -16.06 -10.17
C MET A 268 4.63 -17.06 -10.19
N ARG A 269 5.87 -16.58 -10.35
CA ARG A 269 7.08 -17.42 -10.29
C ARG A 269 7.25 -18.11 -8.93
N GLU A 270 7.02 -17.39 -7.82
CA GLU A 270 7.06 -17.95 -6.48
C GLU A 270 5.98 -19.00 -6.22
N CYS A 271 4.85 -18.92 -6.94
CA CYS A 271 3.78 -19.93 -6.92
C CYS A 271 4.05 -21.11 -7.85
N GLY A 272 5.22 -21.19 -8.48
CA GLY A 272 5.61 -22.24 -9.40
C GLY A 272 5.07 -22.08 -10.83
N HIS A 273 4.53 -20.90 -11.18
CA HIS A 273 4.07 -20.57 -12.52
C HIS A 273 5.06 -19.62 -13.19
N ASN A 274 5.92 -20.17 -14.08
CA ASN A 274 6.78 -19.36 -14.93
C ASN A 274 5.96 -18.85 -16.12
N VAL A 275 5.36 -17.69 -15.96
CA VAL A 275 4.67 -16.98 -17.03
C VAL A 275 5.60 -15.93 -17.59
N GLN A 276 5.78 -15.93 -18.90
CA GLN A 276 6.45 -14.86 -19.63
C GLN A 276 5.40 -14.12 -20.44
N VAL A 277 5.51 -12.80 -20.46
CA VAL A 277 4.62 -11.97 -21.29
C VAL A 277 4.91 -12.30 -22.76
N PRO A 278 3.91 -12.58 -23.59
CA PRO A 278 4.14 -12.91 -25.00
C PRO A 278 4.76 -11.70 -25.72
N LEU A 279 5.96 -11.91 -26.26
CA LEU A 279 6.70 -10.93 -27.04
C LEU A 279 6.20 -10.94 -28.49
N SER A 280 5.61 -9.84 -28.93
CA SER A 280 5.41 -9.59 -30.37
C SER A 280 6.65 -8.89 -30.95
N GLU A 281 6.91 -9.03 -32.24
CA GLU A 281 8.06 -8.36 -32.91
C GLU A 281 8.05 -6.84 -32.72
N ASN A 282 6.89 -6.25 -32.51
CA ASN A 282 6.71 -4.82 -32.24
C ASN A 282 6.81 -4.42 -30.76
N SER A 283 6.98 -5.37 -29.83
CA SER A 283 7.00 -5.09 -28.38
C SER A 283 8.39 -4.76 -27.81
N LYS A 284 9.41 -4.63 -28.67
CA LYS A 284 10.75 -4.22 -28.20
C LYS A 284 10.75 -2.81 -27.66
N LEU A 285 11.02 -2.66 -26.37
CA LEU A 285 11.13 -1.37 -25.67
C LEU A 285 12.39 -0.58 -26.08
N THR A 286 13.30 -1.22 -26.79
CA THR A 286 14.60 -0.64 -27.20
C THR A 286 14.48 0.47 -28.25
N SER A 287 13.35 0.63 -28.94
CA SER A 287 13.13 1.75 -29.85
C SER A 287 12.51 2.95 -29.10
N PHE A 288 13.37 3.77 -28.52
CA PHE A 288 12.98 5.07 -27.99
C PHE A 288 12.65 6.01 -29.18
N GLY A 289 11.43 5.89 -29.68
CA GLY A 289 10.93 6.69 -30.79
C GLY A 289 9.93 7.75 -30.32
N SER A 290 9.68 8.75 -31.18
CA SER A 290 8.78 9.89 -30.95
C SER A 290 7.32 9.53 -30.62
N ASN A 291 6.91 8.29 -30.73
CA ASN A 291 5.51 7.86 -30.66
C ASN A 291 5.06 7.30 -29.30
N HIS A 292 5.85 7.40 -28.23
CA HIS A 292 5.51 6.88 -26.90
C HIS A 292 5.02 5.41 -26.88
N HIS A 293 5.36 4.63 -27.90
CA HIS A 293 4.95 3.23 -28.04
C HIS A 293 5.38 2.35 -26.85
N TYR A 294 6.49 2.68 -26.20
CA TYR A 294 6.95 2.01 -24.99
C TYR A 294 5.91 2.07 -23.85
N LEU A 295 5.12 3.14 -23.74
CA LEU A 295 4.07 3.26 -22.73
C LEU A 295 2.93 2.27 -22.98
N GLU A 296 2.57 2.06 -24.23
CA GLU A 296 1.55 1.08 -24.63
C GLU A 296 2.03 -0.35 -24.34
N CYS A 297 3.31 -0.64 -24.65
CA CYS A 297 3.91 -1.94 -24.34
C CYS A 297 3.97 -2.23 -22.82
N ILE A 298 4.35 -1.23 -22.01
CA ILE A 298 4.36 -1.35 -20.56
C ILE A 298 2.94 -1.60 -20.02
N LYS A 299 1.94 -0.89 -20.54
CA LYS A 299 0.54 -1.05 -20.15
C LYS A 299 0.02 -2.44 -20.53
N ALA A 300 0.29 -2.89 -21.75
CA ALA A 300 -0.10 -4.22 -22.22
C ALA A 300 0.54 -5.34 -21.37
N ALA A 301 1.81 -5.19 -21.01
CA ALA A 301 2.48 -6.14 -20.12
C ALA A 301 1.89 -6.14 -18.70
N TYR A 302 1.52 -4.97 -18.17
CA TYR A 302 0.84 -4.85 -16.91
C TYR A 302 -0.55 -5.51 -16.92
N ASP A 303 -1.36 -5.22 -17.94
CA ASP A 303 -2.69 -5.81 -18.10
C ASP A 303 -2.61 -7.35 -18.20
N PHE A 304 -1.63 -7.87 -18.95
CA PHE A 304 -1.37 -9.28 -19.04
C PHE A 304 -0.96 -9.89 -17.68
N ALA A 305 0.06 -9.35 -17.03
CA ALA A 305 0.54 -9.86 -15.74
C ALA A 305 -0.53 -9.83 -14.66
N SER A 306 -1.35 -8.76 -14.64
CA SER A 306 -2.44 -8.59 -13.70
C SER A 306 -3.58 -9.57 -13.94
N SER A 307 -3.96 -9.82 -15.23
CA SER A 307 -5.00 -10.79 -15.59
C SER A 307 -4.58 -12.21 -15.30
N GLU A 308 -3.34 -12.59 -15.63
CA GLU A 308 -2.82 -13.94 -15.35
C GLU A 308 -2.72 -14.23 -13.85
N LEU A 309 -2.26 -13.25 -13.07
CA LEU A 309 -2.26 -13.39 -11.61
C LEU A 309 -3.68 -13.53 -11.06
N LEU A 310 -4.63 -12.77 -11.60
CA LEU A 310 -6.04 -12.85 -11.20
C LEU A 310 -6.63 -14.23 -11.50
N ASN A 311 -6.37 -14.80 -12.69
CA ASN A 311 -6.80 -16.13 -13.08
C ASN A 311 -6.21 -17.19 -12.14
N LEU A 312 -4.91 -17.10 -11.86
CA LEU A 312 -4.24 -17.98 -10.90
C LEU A 312 -4.90 -17.95 -9.51
N ILE A 313 -5.20 -16.76 -9.01
CA ILE A 313 -5.80 -16.58 -7.67
C ILE A 313 -7.27 -17.04 -7.65
N LYS A 314 -8.04 -16.84 -8.74
CA LYS A 314 -9.44 -17.28 -8.84
C LYS A 314 -9.53 -18.80 -8.98
N ASP A 315 -8.76 -19.38 -9.89
CA ASP A 315 -8.95 -20.79 -10.30
C ASP A 315 -8.19 -21.76 -9.40
N LYS A 316 -6.91 -21.52 -9.13
CA LYS A 316 -6.08 -22.42 -8.33
C LYS A 316 -6.29 -22.28 -6.83
N TYR A 317 -6.47 -21.04 -6.35
CA TYR A 317 -6.54 -20.74 -4.92
C TYR A 317 -7.95 -20.45 -4.42
N ASP A 318 -8.96 -20.53 -5.28
CA ASP A 318 -10.39 -20.34 -4.96
C ASP A 318 -10.65 -19.11 -4.07
N LEU A 319 -10.28 -17.94 -4.58
CA LEU A 319 -10.49 -16.67 -3.87
C LEU A 319 -11.95 -16.47 -3.42
N ILE A 320 -12.90 -16.82 -4.32
CA ILE A 320 -14.32 -16.60 -4.04
C ILE A 320 -14.81 -17.52 -2.92
N GLY A 321 -14.37 -18.78 -2.88
CA GLY A 321 -14.66 -19.71 -1.79
C GLY A 321 -14.08 -19.23 -0.46
N LYS A 322 -12.84 -18.72 -0.47
CA LYS A 322 -12.22 -18.14 0.74
C LYS A 322 -12.95 -16.89 1.25
N LEU A 323 -13.37 -16.00 0.36
CA LEU A 323 -14.16 -14.82 0.76
C LEU A 323 -15.54 -15.21 1.30
N ARG A 324 -16.19 -16.25 0.74
CA ARG A 324 -17.44 -16.80 1.29
C ARG A 324 -17.23 -17.39 2.69
N SER A 325 -16.13 -18.10 2.90
CA SER A 325 -15.77 -18.63 4.22
C SER A 325 -15.57 -17.49 5.23
N LEU A 326 -14.88 -16.40 4.84
CA LEU A 326 -14.76 -15.20 5.68
C LEU A 326 -16.13 -14.58 6.01
N LYS A 327 -17.06 -14.51 5.05
CA LYS A 327 -18.43 -14.04 5.30
C LYS A 327 -19.13 -14.90 6.33
N ARG A 328 -19.10 -16.23 6.14
CA ARG A 328 -19.78 -17.19 7.03
C ARG A 328 -19.35 -17.03 8.48
N TYR A 329 -18.03 -16.92 8.74
CA TYR A 329 -17.49 -16.92 10.09
C TYR A 329 -17.27 -15.52 10.67
N LEU A 330 -16.66 -14.61 9.93
CA LEU A 330 -16.30 -13.28 10.45
C LEU A 330 -17.43 -12.24 10.30
N LEU A 331 -18.36 -12.44 9.38
CA LEU A 331 -19.56 -11.59 9.29
C LEU A 331 -20.81 -12.27 9.88
N LEU A 332 -20.63 -13.43 10.54
CA LEU A 332 -21.65 -14.18 11.28
C LEU A 332 -22.89 -14.57 10.44
N ASP A 333 -22.67 -14.88 9.16
CA ASP A 333 -23.73 -15.36 8.27
C ASP A 333 -24.21 -16.78 8.64
N GLN A 334 -23.33 -17.61 9.22
CA GLN A 334 -23.65 -18.96 9.67
C GLN A 334 -24.10 -18.97 11.14
N GLY A 335 -25.41 -18.89 11.36
CA GLY A 335 -26.00 -18.73 12.67
C GLY A 335 -25.92 -19.96 13.58
N ASP A 336 -26.06 -21.18 13.04
CA ASP A 336 -26.02 -22.47 13.76
C ASP A 336 -24.65 -22.70 14.44
N PHE A 337 -23.57 -22.53 13.70
CA PHE A 337 -22.21 -22.59 14.21
C PHE A 337 -21.99 -21.60 15.37
N LEU A 338 -22.42 -20.34 15.17
CA LEU A 338 -22.20 -19.30 16.16
C LEU A 338 -22.91 -19.60 17.47
N VAL A 339 -24.21 -19.99 17.39
CA VAL A 339 -25.02 -20.33 18.58
C VAL A 339 -24.39 -21.49 19.34
N HIS A 340 -24.01 -22.55 18.65
CA HIS A 340 -23.38 -23.71 19.26
C HIS A 340 -22.04 -23.38 19.92
N PHE A 341 -21.20 -22.60 19.24
CA PHE A 341 -19.94 -22.13 19.82
C PHE A 341 -20.16 -21.28 21.08
N MET A 342 -21.11 -20.33 21.05
CA MET A 342 -21.40 -19.47 22.20
C MET A 342 -21.91 -20.28 23.41
N ASP A 343 -22.61 -21.39 23.19
CA ASP A 343 -23.10 -22.25 24.28
C ASP A 343 -21.96 -23.05 24.91
N ILE A 344 -21.11 -23.67 24.10
CA ILE A 344 -19.99 -24.50 24.58
C ILE A 344 -18.88 -23.64 25.22
N ALA A 345 -18.61 -22.46 24.65
CA ALA A 345 -17.54 -21.59 25.11
C ALA A 345 -17.98 -20.61 26.22
N ARG A 346 -19.23 -20.66 26.67
CA ARG A 346 -19.83 -19.71 27.62
C ARG A 346 -18.97 -19.49 28.86
N ASP A 347 -18.57 -20.58 29.51
CA ASP A 347 -17.84 -20.53 30.78
C ASP A 347 -16.42 -20.00 30.60
N GLU A 348 -15.79 -20.30 29.49
CA GLU A 348 -14.45 -19.81 29.18
C GLU A 348 -14.46 -18.32 28.78
N LEU A 349 -15.44 -17.90 27.99
CA LEU A 349 -15.62 -16.50 27.57
C LEU A 349 -16.10 -15.58 28.71
N ALA A 350 -16.71 -16.12 29.76
CA ALA A 350 -17.12 -15.36 30.95
C ALA A 350 -15.94 -15.01 31.87
N LYS A 351 -14.79 -15.67 31.73
CA LYS A 351 -13.59 -15.41 32.55
C LYS A 351 -12.99 -14.02 32.23
N ARG A 352 -12.13 -13.57 33.16
CA ARG A 352 -11.30 -12.37 32.93
C ARG A 352 -10.25 -12.65 31.86
N LEU A 353 -9.81 -11.59 31.20
CA LEU A 353 -8.83 -11.68 30.11
C LEU A 353 -7.57 -12.50 30.48
N GLU A 354 -7.08 -12.35 31.71
CA GLU A 354 -5.86 -13.03 32.21
C GLU A 354 -6.04 -14.54 32.42
N ASP A 355 -7.28 -14.97 32.66
CA ASP A 355 -7.61 -16.37 33.00
C ASP A 355 -8.05 -17.21 31.80
N ILE A 356 -8.10 -16.59 30.60
CA ILE A 356 -8.59 -17.23 29.39
C ILE A 356 -7.48 -18.05 28.72
N SER A 357 -7.73 -19.34 28.52
CA SER A 357 -6.86 -20.20 27.71
C SER A 357 -7.30 -20.17 26.24
N VAL A 358 -6.44 -19.59 25.39
CA VAL A 358 -6.65 -19.56 23.92
C VAL A 358 -6.68 -20.98 23.35
N GLU A 359 -5.86 -21.90 23.87
CA GLU A 359 -5.81 -23.29 23.41
C GLU A 359 -7.14 -24.02 23.69
N LYS A 360 -7.71 -23.79 24.87
CA LYS A 360 -9.02 -24.36 25.21
C LYS A 360 -10.13 -23.76 24.34
N LEU A 361 -10.10 -22.46 24.10
CA LEU A 361 -11.04 -21.82 23.15
C LEU A 361 -10.91 -22.38 21.75
N GLN A 362 -9.68 -22.65 21.28
CA GLN A 362 -9.45 -23.28 19.98
C GLN A 362 -10.05 -24.70 19.92
N SER A 363 -9.86 -25.49 20.97
CA SER A 363 -10.45 -26.84 21.06
C SER A 363 -11.98 -26.80 21.03
N LEU A 364 -12.60 -25.84 21.71
CA LEU A 364 -14.05 -25.64 21.68
C LEU A 364 -14.54 -25.14 20.32
N LEU A 365 -13.75 -24.30 19.66
CA LEU A 365 -14.03 -23.87 18.28
C LEU A 365 -14.01 -25.05 17.31
N ASP A 366 -12.98 -25.88 17.40
CA ASP A 366 -12.85 -27.07 16.54
C ASP A 366 -13.99 -28.06 16.78
N LEU A 367 -14.45 -28.22 18.02
CA LEU A 367 -15.63 -29.01 18.36
C LEU A 367 -16.90 -28.42 17.73
N ALA A 368 -17.11 -27.13 17.84
CA ALA A 368 -18.26 -26.44 17.25
C ALA A 368 -18.27 -26.56 15.70
N LEU A 369 -17.11 -26.43 15.07
CA LEU A 369 -16.97 -26.59 13.62
C LEU A 369 -17.34 -28.00 13.15
N ARG A 370 -16.86 -29.03 13.87
CA ARG A 370 -17.13 -30.43 13.49
C ARG A 370 -18.57 -30.88 13.75
N SER A 371 -19.25 -30.29 14.74
CA SER A 371 -20.60 -30.67 15.14
C SER A 371 -21.72 -29.93 14.41
N THR A 372 -21.39 -28.95 13.56
CA THR A 372 -22.36 -28.14 12.82
C THR A 372 -22.20 -28.29 11.31
N ALA A 373 -23.08 -27.68 10.53
CA ALA A 373 -23.00 -27.63 9.07
C ALA A 373 -21.69 -26.97 8.56
N ALA A 374 -20.94 -26.31 9.44
CA ALA A 374 -19.62 -25.75 9.14
C ALA A 374 -18.57 -26.82 8.74
N ALA A 375 -18.76 -28.09 9.16
CA ALA A 375 -17.91 -29.22 8.76
C ALA A 375 -17.88 -29.46 7.25
N SER A 376 -18.90 -29.02 6.50
CA SER A 376 -18.93 -29.13 5.04
C SER A 376 -18.10 -28.07 4.30
N ASP A 377 -17.63 -27.03 5.00
CA ASP A 377 -16.78 -25.99 4.40
C ASP A 377 -15.31 -26.47 4.34
N PRO A 378 -14.70 -26.63 3.15
CA PRO A 378 -13.31 -27.07 3.02
C PRO A 378 -12.31 -26.08 3.66
N CYS A 379 -12.75 -24.86 3.96
CA CYS A 379 -11.91 -23.79 4.48
C CYS A 379 -11.98 -23.62 6.00
N HIS A 380 -12.74 -24.44 6.72
CA HIS A 380 -12.93 -24.32 8.17
C HIS A 380 -11.63 -24.49 8.98
N GLU A 381 -10.66 -25.25 8.49
CA GLU A 381 -9.35 -25.45 9.14
C GLU A 381 -8.50 -24.19 9.25
N ASN A 382 -8.80 -23.14 8.44
CA ASN A 382 -8.08 -21.88 8.48
C ASN A 382 -8.55 -20.96 9.61
N LEU A 383 -9.62 -21.32 10.31
CA LEU A 383 -10.18 -20.50 11.38
C LEU A 383 -9.45 -20.74 12.69
N THR A 384 -9.05 -19.67 13.37
CA THR A 384 -8.34 -19.72 14.65
C THR A 384 -8.91 -18.71 15.65
N CYS A 385 -8.86 -19.08 16.94
CA CYS A 385 -9.24 -18.17 18.01
C CYS A 385 -8.12 -17.15 18.30
N CYS A 386 -8.53 -15.95 18.62
CA CYS A 386 -7.67 -14.86 19.05
C CYS A 386 -8.38 -14.08 20.16
N VAL A 387 -7.61 -13.58 21.13
CA VAL A 387 -8.11 -12.72 22.20
C VAL A 387 -7.33 -11.43 22.18
N GLU A 388 -8.02 -10.32 21.97
CA GLU A 388 -7.43 -8.98 21.93
C GLU A 388 -7.27 -8.42 23.35
N ARG A 389 -6.21 -7.64 23.59
CA ARG A 389 -5.95 -7.06 24.92
C ARG A 389 -6.74 -5.78 25.21
N THR A 390 -7.29 -5.16 24.18
CA THR A 390 -7.95 -3.86 24.27
C THR A 390 -9.43 -3.94 23.92
N SER A 391 -10.23 -3.07 24.52
CA SER A 391 -11.65 -2.93 24.17
C SER A 391 -11.82 -2.45 22.72
N LEU A 392 -12.99 -2.74 22.12
CA LEU A 392 -13.29 -2.35 20.74
C LEU A 392 -13.17 -0.82 20.54
N LEU A 393 -13.65 -0.03 21.51
CA LEU A 393 -13.62 1.43 21.45
C LEU A 393 -12.18 1.96 21.47
N LYS A 394 -11.32 1.47 22.37
CA LYS A 394 -9.90 1.86 22.41
C LYS A 394 -9.16 1.48 21.14
N ARG A 395 -9.44 0.29 20.58
CA ARG A 395 -8.82 -0.13 19.32
C ARG A 395 -9.21 0.78 18.15
N LEU A 396 -10.47 1.21 18.10
CA LEU A 396 -10.96 2.12 17.05
C LEU A 396 -10.38 3.55 17.19
N THR A 397 -10.23 4.07 18.42
CA THR A 397 -9.59 5.37 18.65
C THR A 397 -8.11 5.33 18.25
N ALA A 398 -7.37 4.30 18.67
CA ALA A 398 -5.97 4.13 18.29
C ALA A 398 -5.76 4.02 16.76
N LEU A 399 -6.69 3.37 16.02
CA LEU A 399 -6.62 3.29 14.56
C LEU A 399 -6.90 4.64 13.89
N LYS A 400 -7.81 5.47 14.44
CA LYS A 400 -8.07 6.82 13.93
C LYS A 400 -6.89 7.76 14.16
N ASP A 401 -6.27 7.69 15.33
CA ASP A 401 -5.09 8.50 15.67
C ASP A 401 -3.91 8.15 14.77
N LEU A 402 -3.77 6.87 14.39
CA LEU A 402 -2.79 6.41 13.41
C LEU A 402 -3.08 6.91 11.98
N GLU A 403 -4.34 6.95 11.55
CA GLU A 403 -4.70 7.46 10.21
C GLU A 403 -4.55 8.99 10.12
N CYS A 404 -4.76 9.73 11.21
CA CYS A 404 -4.57 11.19 11.26
C CYS A 404 -3.10 11.63 11.39
N ALA A 405 -2.20 10.77 11.87
CA ALA A 405 -0.80 11.09 12.16
C ALA A 405 0.19 10.87 11.00
N TYR A 406 -0.23 10.40 9.83
CA TYR A 406 0.68 10.04 8.73
C TYR A 406 0.73 11.06 7.59
N PRO A 407 1.91 11.70 7.39
CA PRO A 407 2.60 11.75 6.09
C PRO A 407 3.44 10.47 5.93
N PRO A 408 3.66 9.95 4.71
CA PRO A 408 4.10 8.57 4.47
C PRO A 408 5.57 8.22 4.76
N HIS A 409 6.27 9.01 5.55
CA HIS A 409 7.71 8.82 5.78
C HIS A 409 8.09 8.92 7.27
N LEU A 410 7.80 7.91 8.08
CA LEU A 410 8.68 7.54 9.20
C LEU A 410 8.19 6.26 9.88
N ASN A 411 8.96 5.18 9.76
CA ASN A 411 8.86 4.00 10.60
C ASN A 411 9.30 4.37 12.02
N LYS A 412 8.37 4.76 12.88
CA LYS A 412 8.59 4.73 14.32
C LYS A 412 7.82 3.55 14.92
N PRO A 413 8.45 2.76 15.81
CA PRO A 413 7.73 1.76 16.57
C PRO A 413 6.65 2.48 17.38
N ILE A 414 5.46 1.89 17.41
CA ILE A 414 4.31 2.37 18.18
C ILE A 414 4.78 2.54 19.63
N PRO A 415 4.76 3.73 20.22
CA PRO A 415 4.98 3.83 21.64
C PRO A 415 3.79 3.17 22.33
N ASP A 416 4.07 2.21 23.23
CA ASP A 416 3.16 1.74 24.26
C ASP A 416 2.90 2.91 25.23
N SER A 417 2.10 3.89 24.80
CA SER A 417 1.73 5.03 25.62
C SER A 417 0.21 5.13 25.66
N ASP A 418 -0.33 4.60 26.67
CA ASP A 418 -1.21 5.21 27.67
C ASP A 418 -1.65 4.12 28.65
N ASP A 419 -0.86 3.94 29.69
CA ASP A 419 -1.22 3.31 30.94
C ASP A 419 -2.30 4.15 31.66
N GLN A 420 -3.49 4.22 31.06
CA GLN A 420 -4.69 4.32 31.88
C GLN A 420 -5.14 2.88 32.12
N PRO A 421 -5.16 2.42 33.40
CA PRO A 421 -5.59 1.09 33.71
C PRO A 421 -6.98 0.87 33.14
N GLU A 422 -7.08 -0.09 32.21
CA GLU A 422 -8.37 -0.56 31.78
C GLU A 422 -9.15 -1.02 33.00
N PRO A 423 -10.47 -0.81 33.07
CA PRO A 423 -11.24 -1.35 34.20
C PRO A 423 -10.96 -2.84 34.29
N LEU A 424 -10.54 -3.29 35.47
CA LEU A 424 -10.15 -4.66 35.85
C LEU A 424 -11.20 -5.74 35.58
N SER A 425 -12.25 -5.44 34.81
CA SER A 425 -13.43 -6.28 34.56
C SER A 425 -13.70 -6.63 33.09
N ILE A 426 -12.70 -6.45 32.19
CA ILE A 426 -12.93 -6.82 30.78
C ILE A 426 -13.00 -8.35 30.68
N THR A 427 -14.10 -8.85 30.14
CA THR A 427 -14.34 -10.29 29.97
C THR A 427 -13.92 -10.75 28.57
N GLY A 428 -13.74 -12.07 28.42
CA GLY A 428 -13.46 -12.67 27.14
C GLY A 428 -14.50 -12.38 26.05
N LEU A 429 -15.75 -12.18 26.44
CA LEU A 429 -16.83 -11.83 25.50
C LEU A 429 -16.60 -10.51 24.77
N GLU A 430 -15.93 -9.56 25.40
CA GLU A 430 -15.62 -8.25 24.78
C GLU A 430 -14.34 -8.29 23.94
N THR A 431 -13.43 -9.22 24.24
CA THR A 431 -12.08 -9.29 23.67
C THR A 431 -11.90 -10.43 22.69
N PHE A 432 -12.80 -11.40 22.69
CA PHE A 432 -12.77 -12.53 21.75
C PHE A 432 -12.87 -12.10 20.31
N CYS A 433 -12.03 -12.70 19.49
CA CYS A 433 -12.01 -12.49 18.05
C CYS A 433 -11.67 -13.79 17.32
N LEU A 434 -12.18 -13.93 16.12
CA LEU A 434 -11.75 -14.96 15.17
C LEU A 434 -10.66 -14.42 14.27
N ASN A 435 -9.66 -15.24 14.01
CA ASN A 435 -8.64 -14.98 13.03
C ASN A 435 -8.71 -16.04 11.92
N TYR A 436 -8.24 -15.68 10.73
CA TYR A 436 -8.29 -16.56 9.57
C TYR A 436 -6.90 -16.64 8.93
N LYS A 437 -6.38 -17.87 8.79
CA LYS A 437 -5.07 -18.11 8.16
C LYS A 437 -5.22 -17.99 6.66
N VAL A 438 -4.53 -17.02 6.09
CA VAL A 438 -4.50 -16.79 4.65
C VAL A 438 -3.15 -17.21 4.09
N GLN A 439 -3.17 -18.09 3.10
CA GLN A 439 -1.96 -18.56 2.41
C GLN A 439 -1.56 -17.60 1.31
N TRP A 440 -0.28 -17.57 0.97
CA TRP A 440 0.23 -16.89 -0.21
C TRP A 440 -0.26 -17.62 -1.48
N PRO A 441 -0.70 -16.92 -2.56
CA PRO A 441 -0.73 -15.46 -2.79
C PRO A 441 -2.06 -14.78 -2.43
N LEU A 442 -3.03 -15.47 -1.83
CA LEU A 442 -4.33 -14.88 -1.45
C LEU A 442 -4.22 -13.69 -0.51
N SER A 443 -3.14 -13.65 0.27
CA SER A 443 -2.81 -12.56 1.18
C SER A 443 -2.55 -11.21 0.49
N LEU A 444 -2.40 -11.18 -0.83
CA LEU A 444 -2.41 -9.95 -1.62
C LEU A 444 -3.78 -9.26 -1.56
N VAL A 445 -4.86 -10.03 -1.68
CA VAL A 445 -6.24 -9.54 -1.62
C VAL A 445 -6.72 -9.47 -0.17
N ILE A 446 -6.58 -10.58 0.56
CA ILE A 446 -7.00 -10.70 1.96
C ILE A 446 -5.79 -10.35 2.84
N SER A 447 -5.41 -9.08 2.83
CA SER A 447 -4.29 -8.58 3.61
C SER A 447 -4.58 -8.61 5.11
N ARG A 448 -3.55 -8.53 5.95
CA ARG A 448 -3.72 -8.39 7.40
C ARG A 448 -4.57 -7.17 7.78
N LYS A 449 -4.40 -6.06 7.05
CA LYS A 449 -5.23 -4.85 7.21
C LYS A 449 -6.71 -5.15 6.95
N ALA A 450 -7.00 -5.92 5.89
CA ALA A 450 -8.36 -6.37 5.60
C ALA A 450 -8.90 -7.30 6.70
N LEU A 451 -8.09 -8.27 7.17
CA LEU A 451 -8.48 -9.14 8.28
C LEU A 451 -8.77 -8.37 9.57
N THR A 452 -7.97 -7.36 9.90
CA THR A 452 -8.25 -6.48 11.06
C THR A 452 -9.60 -5.76 10.91
N LYS A 453 -9.96 -5.29 9.71
CA LYS A 453 -11.28 -4.71 9.44
C LYS A 453 -12.41 -5.73 9.66
N TYR A 454 -12.25 -6.97 9.17
CA TYR A 454 -13.20 -8.05 9.44
C TYR A 454 -13.32 -8.35 10.95
N GLN A 455 -12.22 -8.37 11.67
CA GLN A 455 -12.19 -8.63 13.12
C GLN A 455 -12.92 -7.55 13.91
N LEU A 456 -12.82 -6.29 13.53
CA LEU A 456 -13.55 -5.19 14.16
C LEU A 456 -15.08 -5.35 13.97
N ILE A 457 -15.50 -5.69 12.74
CA ILE A 457 -16.92 -5.95 12.44
C ILE A 457 -17.39 -7.19 13.22
N PHE A 458 -16.60 -8.27 13.21
CA PHE A 458 -16.90 -9.49 13.98
C PHE A 458 -17.14 -9.21 15.46
N ARG A 459 -16.23 -8.52 16.13
CA ARG A 459 -16.34 -8.21 17.57
C ARG A 459 -17.63 -7.45 17.88
N PHE A 460 -17.99 -6.49 17.06
CA PHE A 460 -19.21 -5.74 17.22
C PHE A 460 -20.46 -6.60 17.05
N LEU A 461 -20.53 -7.38 15.99
CA LEU A 461 -21.65 -8.30 15.70
C LEU A 461 -21.76 -9.41 16.76
N PHE A 462 -20.64 -10.00 17.14
CA PHE A 462 -20.58 -11.06 18.16
C PHE A 462 -21.13 -10.58 19.49
N HIS A 463 -20.75 -9.41 19.91
CA HIS A 463 -21.26 -8.81 21.15
C HIS A 463 -22.76 -8.49 21.05
N CYS A 464 -23.25 -7.99 19.90
CA CYS A 464 -24.69 -7.80 19.68
C CYS A 464 -25.48 -9.13 19.75
N ARG A 465 -24.96 -10.19 19.13
CA ARG A 465 -25.56 -11.52 19.19
C ARG A 465 -25.55 -12.09 20.61
N HIS A 466 -24.47 -11.87 21.35
CA HIS A 466 -24.40 -12.26 22.77
C HIS A 466 -25.47 -11.58 23.62
N VAL A 467 -25.63 -10.24 23.48
CA VAL A 467 -26.67 -9.48 24.18
C VAL A 467 -28.05 -10.02 23.83
N ASN A 468 -28.33 -10.24 22.56
CA ASN A 468 -29.59 -10.82 22.13
C ASN A 468 -29.89 -12.16 22.80
N ARG A 469 -28.89 -13.06 22.84
CA ARG A 469 -29.01 -14.38 23.45
C ARG A 469 -29.30 -14.29 24.97
N GLN A 470 -28.61 -13.42 25.69
CA GLN A 470 -28.85 -13.20 27.12
C GLN A 470 -30.25 -12.68 27.40
N LEU A 471 -30.76 -11.74 26.56
CA LEU A 471 -32.11 -11.25 26.65
C LEU A 471 -33.15 -12.34 26.30
N CYS A 472 -32.87 -13.22 25.35
CA CYS A 472 -33.75 -14.36 25.04
C CYS A 472 -33.84 -15.33 26.23
N VAL A 473 -32.73 -15.60 26.92
CA VAL A 473 -32.74 -16.42 28.14
C VAL A 473 -33.58 -15.73 29.24
N ALA A 474 -33.40 -14.42 29.46
CA ALA A 474 -34.21 -13.66 30.41
C ALA A 474 -35.72 -13.70 30.05
N TRP A 475 -36.02 -13.62 28.74
CA TRP A 475 -37.38 -13.76 28.24
C TRP A 475 -37.95 -15.16 28.51
N GLN A 476 -37.19 -16.23 28.33
CA GLN A 476 -37.61 -17.59 28.68
C GLN A 476 -37.94 -17.74 30.16
N VAL A 477 -37.15 -17.10 31.05
CA VAL A 477 -37.48 -17.05 32.48
C VAL A 477 -38.82 -16.41 32.71
N HIS A 478 -39.11 -15.25 32.07
CA HIS A 478 -40.43 -14.61 32.17
C HIS A 478 -41.58 -15.50 31.66
N GLN A 479 -41.36 -16.25 30.58
CA GLN A 479 -42.40 -17.16 30.03
C GLN A 479 -42.66 -18.34 30.97
N GLY A 480 -41.62 -18.91 31.60
CA GLY A 480 -41.75 -20.01 32.58
C GLY A 480 -42.63 -19.59 33.77
N PHE A 481 -42.53 -18.37 34.23
CA PHE A 481 -43.30 -17.88 35.38
C PHE A 481 -44.72 -17.37 35.00
N ARG A 482 -44.97 -17.08 33.73
CA ARG A 482 -46.31 -16.69 33.24
C ARG A 482 -47.36 -17.78 33.45
N ALA A 483 -46.92 -19.04 33.44
CA ALA A 483 -47.79 -20.21 33.62
C ALA A 483 -48.36 -20.32 35.07
N PHE A 484 -47.74 -19.67 36.05
CA PHE A 484 -48.12 -19.81 37.47
C PHE A 484 -49.16 -18.78 37.95
N ASN A 485 -49.81 -18.00 37.10
CA ASN A 485 -50.96 -17.12 37.33
C ASN A 485 -50.93 -16.16 38.58
N THR A 486 -49.80 -16.02 39.23
CA THR A 486 -49.59 -15.18 40.43
C THR A 486 -48.77 -13.91 40.12
N LEU A 487 -48.92 -13.38 38.93
CA LEU A 487 -48.11 -12.29 38.43
C LEU A 487 -48.53 -10.96 39.05
N GLY A 488 -47.76 -10.52 40.03
CA GLY A 488 -47.82 -9.12 40.46
C GLY A 488 -47.38 -8.18 39.36
N THR A 489 -47.83 -6.92 39.42
CA THR A 489 -47.50 -5.82 38.49
C THR A 489 -45.97 -5.66 38.17
N PRO A 490 -45.00 -5.98 39.08
CA PRO A 490 -43.58 -5.84 38.79
C PRO A 490 -43.05 -6.77 37.70
N ILE A 491 -43.49 -8.03 37.67
CA ILE A 491 -43.04 -9.04 36.71
C ILE A 491 -43.58 -8.72 35.31
N LEU A 492 -44.83 -8.25 35.22
CA LEU A 492 -45.42 -7.81 33.96
C LEU A 492 -44.63 -6.63 33.38
N ARG A 493 -44.31 -5.65 34.21
CA ARG A 493 -43.50 -4.48 33.80
C ARG A 493 -42.10 -4.87 33.34
N SER A 494 -41.47 -5.81 34.06
CA SER A 494 -40.17 -6.39 33.66
C SER A 494 -40.25 -7.09 32.29
N SER A 495 -41.32 -7.85 32.05
CA SER A 495 -41.51 -8.54 30.76
C SER A 495 -41.70 -7.55 29.58
N ILE A 496 -42.39 -6.42 29.81
CA ILE A 496 -42.52 -5.35 28.81
C ILE A 496 -41.17 -4.71 28.53
N LEU A 497 -40.38 -4.42 29.57
CA LEU A 497 -39.04 -3.88 29.41
C LEU A 497 -38.14 -4.84 28.64
N CYS A 498 -38.17 -6.14 28.98
CA CYS A 498 -37.41 -7.18 28.27
C CYS A 498 -37.79 -7.22 26.77
N ARG A 499 -39.07 -7.12 26.44
CA ARG A 499 -39.57 -7.07 25.06
C ARG A 499 -39.06 -5.83 24.32
N SER A 500 -39.08 -4.66 24.98
CA SER A 500 -38.55 -3.41 24.42
C SER A 500 -37.05 -3.51 24.13
N MET A 501 -36.24 -4.09 25.06
CA MET A 501 -34.82 -4.33 24.86
C MET A 501 -34.53 -5.33 23.73
N LEU A 502 -35.31 -6.42 23.64
CA LEU A 502 -35.23 -7.38 22.54
C LEU A 502 -35.61 -6.73 21.20
N LYS A 503 -36.62 -5.88 21.15
CA LYS A 503 -37.00 -5.15 19.94
C LYS A 503 -35.85 -4.26 19.48
N PHE A 504 -35.20 -3.52 20.38
CA PHE A 504 -34.04 -2.68 20.08
C PHE A 504 -32.87 -3.48 19.49
N ILE A 505 -32.43 -4.56 20.16
CA ILE A 505 -31.29 -5.32 19.73
C ILE A 505 -31.55 -6.09 18.42
N ASN A 506 -32.79 -6.59 18.23
CA ASN A 506 -33.18 -7.26 17.00
C ASN A 506 -33.24 -6.28 15.83
N SER A 507 -33.76 -5.05 16.02
CA SER A 507 -33.75 -4.01 15.00
C SER A 507 -32.32 -3.62 14.60
N LEU A 508 -31.43 -3.50 15.59
CA LEU A 508 -30.01 -3.23 15.32
C LEU A 508 -29.35 -4.36 14.52
N LEU A 509 -29.58 -5.62 14.93
CA LEU A 509 -29.02 -6.79 14.23
C LEU A 509 -29.60 -6.92 12.81
N HIS A 510 -30.89 -6.67 12.63
CA HIS A 510 -31.54 -6.67 11.32
C HIS A 510 -30.90 -5.64 10.39
N TYR A 511 -30.75 -4.40 10.87
CA TYR A 511 -30.07 -3.33 10.13
C TYR A 511 -28.66 -3.75 9.72
N LEU A 512 -27.85 -4.19 10.68
CA LEU A 512 -26.44 -4.57 10.41
C LEU A 512 -26.32 -5.71 9.40
N THR A 513 -27.19 -6.74 9.50
CA THR A 513 -27.11 -7.93 8.65
C THR A 513 -27.73 -7.70 7.28
N PHE A 514 -29.01 -7.26 7.24
CA PHE A 514 -29.79 -7.23 6.01
C PHE A 514 -29.71 -5.90 5.24
N GLU A 515 -29.48 -4.79 5.92
CA GLU A 515 -29.40 -3.49 5.26
C GLU A 515 -27.95 -3.07 4.95
N VAL A 516 -26.98 -3.53 5.75
CA VAL A 516 -25.56 -3.16 5.56
C VAL A 516 -24.76 -4.28 4.93
N LEU A 517 -24.63 -5.43 5.60
CA LEU A 517 -23.69 -6.46 5.17
C LEU A 517 -24.12 -7.16 3.89
N GLU A 518 -25.38 -7.60 3.76
CA GLU A 518 -25.85 -8.33 2.59
C GLU A 518 -25.79 -7.52 1.29
N PRO A 519 -26.32 -6.29 1.20
CA PRO A 519 -26.29 -5.53 -0.03
C PRO A 519 -24.88 -5.18 -0.46
N ASN A 520 -24.02 -4.80 0.50
CA ASN A 520 -22.62 -4.49 0.20
C ASN A 520 -21.83 -5.71 -0.25
N TRP A 521 -22.12 -6.89 0.32
CA TRP A 521 -21.55 -8.15 -0.12
C TRP A 521 -21.95 -8.50 -1.54
N HIS A 522 -23.22 -8.42 -1.88
CA HIS A 522 -23.70 -8.69 -3.24
C HIS A 522 -23.06 -7.76 -4.26
N LEU A 523 -23.03 -6.45 -3.95
CA LEU A 523 -22.38 -5.47 -4.81
C LEU A 523 -20.89 -5.78 -5.03
N MET A 524 -20.15 -6.14 -3.99
CA MET A 524 -18.75 -6.55 -4.08
C MET A 524 -18.62 -7.83 -4.91
N HIS A 525 -19.45 -8.83 -4.64
CA HIS A 525 -19.40 -10.14 -5.32
C HIS A 525 -19.62 -10.00 -6.83
N ASP A 526 -20.59 -9.20 -7.26
CA ASP A 526 -20.86 -8.92 -8.67
C ASP A 526 -19.69 -8.18 -9.34
N ARG A 527 -19.12 -7.20 -8.66
CA ARG A 527 -17.91 -6.51 -9.13
C ARG A 527 -16.70 -7.44 -9.24
N LEU A 528 -16.51 -8.37 -8.30
CA LEU A 528 -15.43 -9.36 -8.36
C LEU A 528 -15.56 -10.31 -9.55
N ARG A 529 -16.79 -10.61 -10.00
CA ARG A 529 -17.01 -11.43 -11.21
C ARG A 529 -16.60 -10.71 -12.48
N THR A 530 -16.81 -9.39 -12.55
CA THR A 530 -16.52 -8.55 -13.70
C THR A 530 -15.09 -7.99 -13.71
N ALA A 531 -14.36 -8.11 -12.60
CA ALA A 531 -13.01 -7.60 -12.46
C ALA A 531 -12.04 -8.25 -13.46
N LYS A 532 -11.28 -7.40 -14.15
CA LYS A 532 -10.29 -7.77 -15.16
C LYS A 532 -8.86 -7.79 -14.62
N SER A 533 -8.60 -7.08 -13.51
CA SER A 533 -7.29 -6.96 -12.91
C SER A 533 -7.30 -7.30 -11.43
N ILE A 534 -6.15 -7.71 -10.91
CA ILE A 534 -5.99 -7.99 -9.47
C ILE A 534 -6.15 -6.72 -8.63
N ASP A 535 -5.75 -5.57 -9.17
CA ASP A 535 -5.87 -4.29 -8.46
C ASP A 535 -7.33 -3.85 -8.32
N GLU A 536 -8.17 -4.10 -9.31
CA GLU A 536 -9.62 -3.89 -9.21
C GLU A 536 -10.22 -4.75 -8.09
N VAL A 537 -9.79 -6.02 -7.99
CA VAL A 537 -10.24 -6.93 -6.93
C VAL A 537 -9.86 -6.40 -5.56
N ILE A 538 -8.61 -5.95 -5.38
CA ILE A 538 -8.13 -5.37 -4.12
C ILE A 538 -8.93 -4.11 -3.77
N GLN A 539 -9.18 -3.23 -4.75
CA GLN A 539 -9.94 -2.00 -4.56
C GLN A 539 -11.40 -2.28 -4.19
N PHE A 540 -12.07 -3.20 -4.87
CA PHE A 540 -13.46 -3.57 -4.58
C PHE A 540 -13.60 -4.19 -3.20
N HIS A 541 -12.65 -5.04 -2.81
CA HIS A 541 -12.62 -5.64 -1.49
C HIS A 541 -12.37 -4.61 -0.37
N ASP A 542 -11.41 -3.71 -0.57
CA ASP A 542 -11.13 -2.64 0.40
C ASP A 542 -12.30 -1.65 0.52
N PHE A 543 -12.91 -1.27 -0.61
CA PHE A 543 -14.10 -0.44 -0.64
C PHE A 543 -15.28 -1.08 0.12
N PHE A 544 -15.52 -2.38 -0.09
CA PHE A 544 -16.53 -3.13 0.67
C PHE A 544 -16.30 -3.02 2.18
N LEU A 545 -15.06 -3.31 2.63
CA LEU A 545 -14.73 -3.27 4.04
C LEU A 545 -14.84 -1.87 4.65
N GLN A 546 -14.39 -0.84 3.94
CA GLN A 546 -14.49 0.55 4.39
C GLN A 546 -15.96 0.97 4.51
N LYS A 547 -16.77 0.63 3.52
CA LYS A 547 -18.20 0.91 3.53
C LYS A 547 -18.90 0.19 4.67
N CYS A 548 -18.62 -1.10 4.88
CA CYS A 548 -19.17 -1.85 6.00
C CYS A 548 -18.77 -1.27 7.37
N LEU A 549 -17.50 -0.86 7.55
CA LEU A 549 -17.07 -0.22 8.79
C LEU A 549 -17.81 1.09 9.06
N LYS A 550 -18.05 1.90 8.03
CA LYS A 550 -18.77 3.16 8.14
C LYS A 550 -20.24 2.91 8.50
N GLU A 551 -20.93 2.07 7.75
CA GLU A 551 -22.36 1.79 7.90
C GLU A 551 -22.66 0.93 9.14
N CYS A 552 -21.71 0.11 9.63
CA CYS A 552 -21.82 -0.59 10.92
C CYS A 552 -21.55 0.30 12.15
N LEU A 553 -21.56 1.63 12.02
CA LEU A 553 -21.38 2.61 13.10
C LEU A 553 -19.96 2.65 13.71
N LEU A 554 -19.02 1.83 13.25
CA LEU A 554 -17.68 1.71 13.85
C LEU A 554 -16.82 2.95 13.67
N LEU A 555 -17.08 3.75 12.62
CA LEU A 555 -16.40 5.02 12.37
C LEU A 555 -17.07 6.23 13.04
N LEU A 556 -18.23 6.01 13.74
CA LEU A 556 -19.01 7.04 14.42
C LEU A 556 -18.90 6.86 15.95
N PRO A 557 -17.86 7.41 16.62
CA PRO A 557 -17.56 7.09 18.02
C PRO A 557 -18.65 7.52 19.00
N GLN A 558 -19.37 8.59 18.70
CA GLN A 558 -20.47 9.08 19.57
C GLN A 558 -21.64 8.12 19.56
N LEU A 559 -22.07 7.67 18.38
CA LEU A 559 -23.14 6.67 18.23
C LEU A 559 -22.72 5.33 18.82
N LEU A 560 -21.51 4.89 18.52
CA LEU A 560 -20.98 3.63 19.04
C LEU A 560 -20.94 3.60 20.57
N LYS A 561 -20.47 4.66 21.23
CA LYS A 561 -20.47 4.77 22.70
C LYS A 561 -21.88 4.63 23.28
N LYS A 562 -22.89 5.24 22.65
CA LYS A 562 -24.28 5.14 23.10
C LYS A 562 -24.86 3.73 22.93
N VAL A 563 -24.59 3.11 21.77
CA VAL A 563 -25.01 1.72 21.52
C VAL A 563 -24.35 0.75 22.49
N GLU A 564 -23.04 0.91 22.77
CA GLU A 564 -22.33 0.09 23.77
C GLU A 564 -22.92 0.25 25.17
N LYS A 565 -23.28 1.47 25.56
CA LYS A 565 -23.93 1.74 26.84
C LYS A 565 -25.29 1.06 26.94
N LEU A 566 -26.12 1.14 25.88
CA LEU A 566 -27.39 0.44 25.82
C LEU A 566 -27.24 -1.08 25.92
N LYS A 567 -26.24 -1.66 25.20
CA LYS A 567 -25.92 -3.09 25.30
C LYS A 567 -25.51 -3.49 26.71
N SER A 568 -24.70 -2.69 27.40
CA SER A 568 -24.30 -2.91 28.79
C SER A 568 -25.50 -2.89 29.75
N ILE A 569 -26.44 -1.96 29.57
CA ILE A 569 -27.68 -1.93 30.36
C ILE A 569 -28.49 -3.22 30.13
N CYS A 570 -28.64 -3.65 28.88
CA CYS A 570 -29.34 -4.90 28.52
C CYS A 570 -28.68 -6.14 29.18
N LEU A 571 -27.35 -6.23 29.19
CA LEU A 571 -26.64 -7.35 29.83
C LEU A 571 -26.81 -7.36 31.36
N ARG A 572 -26.69 -6.19 32.01
CA ARG A 572 -26.90 -6.06 33.46
C ARG A 572 -28.33 -6.43 33.84
N TYR A 573 -29.32 -5.98 33.05
CA TYR A 573 -30.70 -6.35 33.22
C TYR A 573 -30.91 -7.87 33.08
N ALA A 574 -30.41 -8.48 32.00
CA ALA A 574 -30.58 -9.92 31.76
C ALA A 574 -29.96 -10.75 32.89
N ALA A 575 -28.76 -10.39 33.35
CA ALA A 575 -28.10 -11.06 34.49
C ALA A 575 -28.90 -10.91 35.79
N ALA A 576 -29.43 -9.71 36.07
CA ALA A 576 -30.26 -9.46 37.25
C ALA A 576 -31.54 -10.31 37.23
N ILE A 577 -32.22 -10.42 36.09
CA ILE A 577 -33.46 -11.19 35.96
C ILE A 577 -33.21 -12.71 36.12
N GLN A 578 -32.13 -13.20 35.56
CA GLN A 578 -31.74 -14.63 35.69
C GLN A 578 -31.45 -15.04 37.14
N LEU A 579 -30.97 -14.12 37.97
CA LEU A 579 -30.69 -14.35 39.39
C LEU A 579 -31.91 -14.11 40.29
N LEU A 580 -32.66 -13.01 40.06
CA LEU A 580 -33.66 -12.54 40.99
C LEU A 580 -34.99 -13.32 40.88
N ILE A 581 -35.39 -13.70 39.65
CA ILE A 581 -36.71 -14.37 39.47
C ILE A 581 -36.69 -15.82 40.04
N PRO A 582 -35.67 -16.67 39.77
CA PRO A 582 -35.60 -17.99 40.34
C PRO A 582 -35.55 -18.00 41.87
N SER A 583 -34.84 -17.02 42.50
CA SER A 583 -34.67 -16.95 43.94
C SER A 583 -36.00 -16.72 44.71
N ILE A 584 -37.00 -16.15 44.05
CA ILE A 584 -38.31 -15.93 44.66
C ILE A 584 -39.16 -17.21 44.72
N TYR A 585 -38.91 -18.17 43.82
CA TYR A 585 -39.76 -19.31 43.57
C TYR A 585 -39.14 -20.67 43.84
N VAL A 586 -37.96 -20.74 44.50
CA VAL A 586 -37.45 -22.01 45.00
C VAL A 586 -38.26 -22.39 46.21
N PRO A 587 -39.21 -23.37 46.16
CA PRO A 587 -39.75 -23.96 47.37
C PRO A 587 -38.57 -24.64 48.11
N GLU A 588 -38.42 -24.38 49.42
CA GLU A 588 -37.50 -25.18 50.21
C GLU A 588 -37.75 -26.66 49.91
N PRO A 589 -36.72 -27.48 49.70
CA PRO A 589 -36.89 -28.90 49.53
C PRO A 589 -37.61 -29.41 50.79
N ASP A 590 -38.78 -29.93 50.59
CA ASP A 590 -39.55 -30.63 51.62
C ASP A 590 -38.57 -31.64 52.31
N ALA A 591 -38.28 -31.32 53.56
CA ALA A 591 -37.76 -32.34 54.49
C ALA A 591 -38.89 -33.32 54.74
N ALA A 592 -39.14 -34.17 53.71
CA ALA A 592 -40.05 -35.26 53.84
C ALA A 592 -39.26 -36.55 53.97
N VAL A 593 -39.57 -37.18 54.99
CA VAL A 593 -39.52 -38.60 55.31
C VAL A 593 -38.74 -38.86 56.60
N GLY A 594 -39.51 -39.08 57.64
CA GLY A 594 -39.04 -39.81 58.81
C GLY A 594 -39.50 -39.29 60.15
N SER A 595 -40.80 -39.42 60.48
CA SER A 595 -41.21 -40.17 61.72
C SER A 595 -42.63 -39.80 62.10
N LEU A 596 -43.44 -40.81 62.22
CA LEU A 596 -44.72 -40.86 62.92
C LEU A 596 -44.54 -40.39 64.39
N GLY A 597 -45.27 -39.33 64.69
CA GLY A 597 -45.40 -38.86 66.08
C GLY A 597 -46.54 -37.87 66.21
N LEU A 598 -47.67 -38.37 66.66
CA LEU A 598 -48.82 -37.54 67.05
C LEU A 598 -48.35 -36.50 68.08
N ASP A 599 -48.60 -35.22 67.82
CA ASP A 599 -49.15 -34.34 68.81
C ASP A 599 -49.87 -33.12 68.17
N ARG A 600 -51.15 -32.94 68.55
CA ARG A 600 -52.00 -31.84 68.23
C ARG A 600 -51.66 -30.63 69.09
N SER A 601 -51.71 -29.49 68.51
CA SER A 601 -51.95 -28.19 69.10
C SER A 601 -50.75 -27.22 69.14
N LYS A 602 -50.71 -26.35 68.14
CA LYS A 602 -50.50 -24.90 68.31
C LYS A 602 -50.54 -24.18 66.94
N PRO A 603 -50.96 -22.87 66.86
CA PRO A 603 -51.44 -22.27 65.60
C PRO A 603 -50.29 -21.81 64.68
N ARG A 604 -50.23 -22.34 63.49
CA ARG A 604 -49.35 -22.01 62.35
C ARG A 604 -49.60 -20.61 61.72
N ARG A 605 -50.09 -19.61 62.51
CA ARG A 605 -50.44 -18.28 61.96
C ARG A 605 -49.28 -17.26 61.93
N SER A 606 -48.19 -17.45 62.63
CA SER A 606 -47.10 -16.46 62.70
C SER A 606 -45.98 -16.67 61.65
N GLN A 607 -45.73 -17.90 61.18
CA GLN A 607 -44.73 -18.17 60.19
C GLN A 607 -45.14 -17.73 58.75
N SER A 608 -46.44 -17.84 58.43
CA SER A 608 -46.98 -17.38 57.13
C SER A 608 -46.92 -15.85 56.94
N ARG A 609 -47.04 -15.10 58.05
CA ARG A 609 -47.01 -13.62 57.99
C ARG A 609 -45.61 -13.06 57.83
N ASN A 610 -44.59 -13.69 58.41
CA ASN A 610 -43.19 -13.30 58.22
C ASN A 610 -42.65 -13.69 56.83
N GLN A 611 -43.07 -14.86 56.31
CA GLN A 611 -42.76 -15.24 54.91
C GLN A 611 -43.44 -14.33 53.90
N GLN A 612 -44.70 -13.92 54.13
CA GLN A 612 -45.37 -12.93 53.25
C GLN A 612 -44.73 -11.54 53.33
N LEU A 613 -44.28 -11.10 54.51
CA LEU A 613 -43.56 -9.82 54.69
C LEU A 613 -42.18 -9.83 54.02
N ASN A 614 -41.45 -10.94 54.09
CA ASN A 614 -40.18 -11.09 53.42
C ASN A 614 -40.34 -11.14 51.88
N LEU A 615 -41.32 -11.88 51.38
CA LEU A 615 -41.68 -11.89 49.93
C LEU A 615 -42.15 -10.53 49.44
N ALA A 616 -42.90 -9.76 50.25
CA ALA A 616 -43.29 -8.41 49.87
C ALA A 616 -42.10 -7.42 49.85
N ALA A 617 -41.17 -7.55 50.82
CA ALA A 617 -39.96 -6.72 50.83
C ALA A 617 -38.96 -7.06 49.69
N GLU A 618 -38.86 -8.32 49.30
CA GLU A 618 -38.07 -8.76 48.17
C GLU A 618 -38.71 -8.33 46.85
N SER A 619 -40.03 -8.43 46.68
CA SER A 619 -40.75 -7.95 45.53
C SER A 619 -40.63 -6.43 45.35
N SER A 620 -40.56 -5.66 46.43
CA SER A 620 -40.34 -4.20 46.38
C SER A 620 -38.91 -3.88 45.89
N LYS A 621 -37.87 -4.56 46.39
CA LYS A 621 -36.48 -4.36 45.92
C LYS A 621 -36.32 -4.70 44.45
N ILE A 622 -37.01 -5.73 43.97
CA ILE A 622 -37.02 -6.11 42.56
C ILE A 622 -37.72 -5.06 41.72
N CYS A 623 -38.87 -4.55 42.19
CA CYS A 623 -39.57 -3.47 41.52
C CYS A 623 -38.68 -2.22 41.37
N ASP A 624 -38.00 -1.82 42.43
CA ASP A 624 -37.08 -0.68 42.42
C ASP A 624 -35.91 -0.90 41.45
N SER A 625 -35.35 -2.10 41.40
CA SER A 625 -34.27 -2.47 40.45
C SER A 625 -34.79 -2.41 38.99
N ILE A 626 -35.99 -2.95 38.70
CA ILE A 626 -36.57 -2.90 37.37
C ILE A 626 -36.88 -1.46 36.95
N MET A 627 -37.44 -0.64 37.85
CA MET A 627 -37.66 0.78 37.60
C MET A 627 -36.38 1.55 37.29
N LYS A 628 -35.29 1.21 37.94
CA LYS A 628 -33.98 1.80 37.67
C LYS A 628 -33.52 1.45 36.26
N PHE A 629 -33.54 0.16 35.89
CA PHE A 629 -33.16 -0.26 34.53
C PHE A 629 -34.02 0.35 33.45
N GLU A 630 -35.34 0.45 33.68
CA GLU A 630 -36.28 1.07 32.75
C GLU A 630 -35.95 2.57 32.53
N LYS A 631 -35.71 3.30 33.61
CA LYS A 631 -35.31 4.72 33.54
C LYS A 631 -33.96 4.90 32.80
N GLU A 632 -32.95 4.09 33.14
CA GLU A 632 -31.65 4.13 32.52
C GLU A 632 -31.76 3.81 31.02
N PHE A 633 -32.48 2.77 30.64
CA PHE A 633 -32.63 2.35 29.23
C PHE A 633 -33.37 3.41 28.43
N ASN A 634 -34.52 3.92 28.92
CA ASN A 634 -35.30 4.93 28.22
C ASN A 634 -34.53 6.26 28.09
N ALA A 635 -33.79 6.68 29.12
CA ALA A 635 -32.98 7.89 29.07
C ALA A 635 -31.87 7.79 28.00
N GLU A 636 -31.18 6.66 27.94
CA GLU A 636 -30.15 6.44 26.90
C GLU A 636 -30.74 6.30 25.51
N LEU A 637 -31.88 5.62 25.36
CA LEU A 637 -32.59 5.52 24.09
C LEU A 637 -33.05 6.91 23.60
N GLN A 638 -33.64 7.74 24.47
CA GLN A 638 -34.00 9.10 24.13
C GLN A 638 -32.81 9.98 23.79
N SER A 639 -31.68 9.78 24.46
CA SER A 639 -30.42 10.51 24.15
C SER A 639 -29.82 10.11 22.80
N LEU A 640 -30.16 8.93 22.27
CA LEU A 640 -29.69 8.46 20.95
C LEU A 640 -30.45 9.16 19.80
N VAL A 641 -31.73 9.51 20.02
CA VAL A 641 -32.63 10.09 19.01
C VAL A 641 -32.03 11.36 18.36
N PRO A 642 -31.64 12.41 19.12
CA PRO A 642 -31.07 13.62 18.50
C PRO A 642 -29.77 13.37 17.76
N ILE A 643 -28.96 12.43 18.22
CA ILE A 643 -27.70 12.08 17.55
C ILE A 643 -28.00 11.37 16.23
N LEU A 644 -28.94 10.44 16.20
CA LEU A 644 -29.36 9.75 14.98
C LEU A 644 -30.03 10.71 13.98
N SER A 645 -30.92 11.64 14.45
CA SER A 645 -31.56 12.61 13.57
C SER A 645 -30.56 13.58 12.95
N ASN A 646 -29.62 14.09 13.72
CA ASN A 646 -28.55 14.95 13.19
C ASN A 646 -27.61 14.18 12.25
N SER A 647 -27.25 12.94 12.60
CA SER A 647 -26.38 12.10 11.77
C SER A 647 -27.10 11.57 10.53
N SER A 648 -28.41 11.35 10.55
CA SER A 648 -29.19 10.89 9.38
C SER A 648 -29.31 11.98 8.30
N GLN A 649 -29.28 13.25 8.66
CA GLN A 649 -29.21 14.35 7.69
C GLN A 649 -27.89 14.36 6.92
N ALA A 650 -26.77 14.04 7.61
CA ALA A 650 -25.45 13.94 7.02
C ALA A 650 -25.21 12.58 6.32
N GLU A 651 -25.83 11.51 6.82
CA GLU A 651 -25.60 10.12 6.40
C GLU A 651 -26.93 9.39 6.15
N PRO A 652 -27.42 9.36 4.88
CA PRO A 652 -28.75 8.84 4.54
C PRO A 652 -29.02 7.40 4.97
N TYR A 653 -27.99 6.55 5.09
CA TYR A 653 -28.14 5.15 5.48
C TYR A 653 -28.59 4.97 6.95
N LEU A 654 -28.44 5.99 7.79
CA LEU A 654 -28.91 5.95 9.19
C LEU A 654 -30.41 6.20 9.34
N THR A 655 -31.10 6.63 8.28
CA THR A 655 -32.55 6.96 8.33
C THR A 655 -33.37 5.74 8.71
N HIS A 656 -33.08 4.57 8.13
CA HIS A 656 -33.76 3.31 8.45
C HIS A 656 -33.51 2.88 9.90
N LEU A 657 -32.25 2.97 10.34
CA LEU A 657 -31.90 2.66 11.73
C LEU A 657 -32.62 3.60 12.70
N ALA A 658 -32.68 4.89 12.40
CA ALA A 658 -33.41 5.88 13.20
C ALA A 658 -34.91 5.54 13.30
N GLN A 659 -35.56 5.22 12.19
CA GLN A 659 -36.95 4.79 12.15
C GLN A 659 -37.21 3.52 12.96
N CYS A 660 -36.36 2.50 12.82
CA CYS A 660 -36.47 1.25 13.57
C CYS A 660 -36.31 1.46 15.08
N ILE A 661 -35.37 2.30 15.50
CA ILE A 661 -35.11 2.58 16.92
C ILE A 661 -36.21 3.50 17.51
N LEU A 662 -36.67 4.52 16.79
CA LEU A 662 -37.74 5.41 17.22
C LEU A 662 -39.06 4.67 17.39
N GLY A 663 -39.35 3.71 16.51
CA GLY A 663 -40.50 2.83 16.63
C GLY A 663 -40.53 1.96 17.90
N VAL A 664 -39.41 1.79 18.60
CA VAL A 664 -39.35 1.11 19.90
C VAL A 664 -39.92 1.96 21.02
N GLY A 665 -39.79 3.29 20.95
CA GLY A 665 -40.30 4.23 21.97
C GLY A 665 -41.73 4.69 21.80
N SER A 666 -42.36 4.44 20.64
CA SER A 666 -43.73 4.95 20.33
C SER A 666 -44.88 3.99 20.71
N GLU A 667 -44.60 2.81 21.22
CA GLU A 667 -45.60 1.82 21.70
C GLU A 667 -45.83 1.89 23.23
N GLN A 668 -45.75 3.09 23.85
CA GLN A 668 -46.17 3.28 25.24
C GLN A 668 -47.63 3.72 25.34
#